data_57c2914186c749421a72957728c8041d
#
_entry.id   57c2914186c749421a72957728c8041d
#
_cell.length_a   1.000
_cell.length_b   1.000
_cell.length_c   1.000
_cell.angle_alpha   90.00
_cell.angle_beta   90.00
_cell.angle_gamma   90.00
#
_symmetry.space_group_name_H-M   'P 1'
#
loop_
_entity.id
_entity.type
_entity.pdbx_description
1 polymer ?
#
loop_
_entity_poly.entity_id
_entity_poly.type
_entity_poly.pdbx_seq_one_letter_code
_entity_poly.pdbx_strand_id
1 'polypeptide(L)'
;MSCWHCSFARNKRLTTAMRLNNAKRALLVPALALTLAAYAGQIADTTQAVVALDEAAVIGVDFESESLTDAPKSLTVLQPAEWESSASITEALEFIPGVDVQSRGAWGIQTDISIRGGSFEQVALRVDGMRWSAPHTGHHLMNIPIDPEDLSHVEVVKSGAGPWAGVGAFSGAINMETNTGTSPNRATFTAELGSFDWQRIRAHVDWNSGSMSHGLSISRASTSGHVPNADATIQRLMYGMDWQTGAHRIKGLIAGETKAFGAQNFYSSRYPNQYEETGAAVAQVTWNMDHNNWRFSSGIHGRFHQDRFELFREGANWYEPTDDGFYVALLPHMSAPDTAGLVAPQTSWFKGANLHQSLVGAANALAQWKSGNWTLSAAADARTESIRSNQLGLEPEAPIEEGELEDNDPYPLSDARQNLDAYASAKWSTDNWLATATTGLNANSRFGNSFLPAAQVVRKLGTHARVFASAGRSVRHPSYTDLYYDLGGAIGSDSLQSEYANQAEAGFRMVMRPTDASNLIVEATRFYRQGTNLIDWIRYDGSAVFEAANLSEIEFQGGDLTVQYTAAQADAPRITMARVSATWMDADRVSAGFTSNYVLDFVRTKYDAVIRLEGGSPLALTVRGSMQERNGVAMQWEDAKLLQLWGAEVSFNGNDGARLAWRGSVRLDNAFDVQYADRGSVLQPGRMVRFGLTFEWTE
;
A
#
# COMPACT_ATOMS: atom_id res chain seq x y z
N MET A 1 -43.24 37.27 -29.71
CA MET A 1 -42.46 38.29 -30.45
C MET A 1 -40.99 38.01 -30.21
N SER A 2 -40.30 37.81 -31.36
CA SER A 2 -38.82 37.78 -31.64
C SER A 2 -37.95 36.88 -30.76
N CYS A 3 -37.61 35.69 -31.17
CA CYS A 3 -36.56 35.30 -32.15
C CYS A 3 -35.15 35.79 -31.81
N TRP A 4 -34.29 34.84 -31.34
CA TRP A 4 -32.89 34.81 -31.75
C TRP A 4 -32.36 33.35 -31.78
N HIS A 5 -32.19 32.85 -33.00
CA HIS A 5 -31.39 31.67 -33.34
C HIS A 5 -29.91 32.07 -33.32
N CYS A 6 -29.04 31.33 -32.63
CA CYS A 6 -27.62 31.34 -32.89
C CYS A 6 -27.12 29.93 -33.18
N SER A 7 -26.60 29.79 -34.37
CA SER A 7 -26.06 28.61 -35.03
C SER A 7 -24.78 28.15 -34.39
N PHE A 8 -24.71 26.88 -34.01
CA PHE A 8 -23.46 26.19 -33.62
C PHE A 8 -22.77 25.63 -34.87
N ALA A 9 -21.75 26.34 -35.34
CA ALA A 9 -20.80 25.79 -36.31
C ALA A 9 -19.82 24.85 -35.59
N ARG A 10 -19.90 23.55 -35.86
CA ARG A 10 -18.98 22.52 -35.36
C ARG A 10 -17.56 22.73 -35.89
N ASN A 11 -16.65 23.06 -35.02
CA ASN A 11 -15.22 23.20 -35.33
C ASN A 11 -14.51 21.84 -35.25
N LYS A 12 -14.55 21.05 -36.35
CA LYS A 12 -13.87 19.73 -36.46
C LYS A 12 -12.34 19.80 -36.51
N ARG A 13 -11.73 20.98 -36.42
CA ARG A 13 -10.26 21.12 -36.51
C ARG A 13 -9.51 21.06 -35.17
N LEU A 14 -10.20 21.21 -34.04
CA LEU A 14 -9.55 21.14 -32.72
C LEU A 14 -9.24 19.72 -32.23
N THR A 15 -10.00 18.71 -32.65
CA THR A 15 -9.83 17.33 -32.22
C THR A 15 -8.61 16.63 -32.83
N THR A 16 -8.14 17.05 -33.99
CA THR A 16 -6.97 16.46 -34.67
C THR A 16 -5.65 16.99 -34.07
N ALA A 17 -5.61 18.24 -33.64
CA ALA A 17 -4.43 18.84 -33.02
C ALA A 17 -4.18 18.30 -31.60
N MET A 18 -5.22 17.97 -30.82
CA MET A 18 -5.08 17.34 -29.50
C MET A 18 -4.61 15.88 -29.58
N ARG A 19 -5.05 15.11 -30.60
CA ARG A 19 -4.57 13.72 -30.80
C ARG A 19 -3.08 13.64 -31.16
N LEU A 20 -2.57 14.61 -31.94
CA LEU A 20 -1.15 14.71 -32.29
C LEU A 20 -0.27 15.12 -31.10
N ASN A 21 -0.77 15.92 -30.18
CA ASN A 21 -0.02 16.30 -28.97
C ASN A 21 0.09 15.16 -27.96
N ASN A 22 -0.93 14.31 -27.81
CA ASN A 22 -0.91 13.16 -26.92
C ASN A 22 0.02 12.04 -27.45
N ALA A 23 0.07 11.81 -28.76
CA ALA A 23 1.02 10.88 -29.36
C ALA A 23 2.49 11.34 -29.20
N LYS A 24 2.76 12.65 -29.27
CA LYS A 24 4.11 13.19 -29.01
C LYS A 24 4.51 13.13 -27.53
N ARG A 25 3.56 13.20 -26.61
CA ARG A 25 3.83 13.06 -25.16
C ARG A 25 4.03 11.60 -24.73
N ALA A 26 3.33 10.67 -25.35
CA ALA A 26 3.50 9.23 -25.12
C ALA A 26 4.87 8.69 -25.63
N LEU A 27 5.53 9.40 -26.53
CA LEU A 27 6.85 9.05 -27.05
C LEU A 27 8.03 9.62 -26.22
N LEU A 28 7.76 10.57 -25.31
CA LEU A 28 8.81 11.19 -24.49
C LEU A 28 9.36 10.24 -23.41
N VAL A 29 8.53 9.39 -22.83
CA VAL A 29 8.96 8.45 -21.76
C VAL A 29 9.81 7.31 -22.35
N PRO A 30 9.43 6.63 -23.44
CA PRO A 30 10.31 5.67 -24.11
C PRO A 30 11.62 6.30 -24.63
N ALA A 31 11.57 7.55 -25.12
CA ALA A 31 12.75 8.27 -25.58
C ALA A 31 13.71 8.59 -24.42
N LEU A 32 13.19 8.94 -23.23
CA LEU A 32 13.97 9.15 -22.03
C LEU A 32 14.59 7.84 -21.52
N ALA A 33 13.85 6.73 -21.57
CA ALA A 33 14.35 5.41 -21.22
C ALA A 33 15.47 4.94 -22.16
N LEU A 34 15.33 5.18 -23.46
CA LEU A 34 16.35 4.86 -24.46
C LEU A 34 17.60 5.76 -24.32
N THR A 35 17.45 7.03 -23.96
CA THR A 35 18.57 7.94 -23.71
C THR A 35 19.31 7.59 -22.41
N LEU A 36 18.63 7.16 -21.36
CA LEU A 36 19.25 6.65 -20.13
C LEU A 36 20.03 5.36 -20.39
N ALA A 37 19.48 4.43 -21.18
CA ALA A 37 20.18 3.22 -21.59
C ALA A 37 21.42 3.51 -22.47
N ALA A 38 21.34 4.52 -23.35
CA ALA A 38 22.47 4.95 -24.17
C ALA A 38 23.55 5.68 -23.36
N TYR A 39 23.16 6.40 -22.30
CA TYR A 39 24.12 7.10 -21.42
C TYR A 39 24.85 6.13 -20.49
N ALA A 40 24.20 5.07 -20.04
CA ALA A 40 24.81 4.02 -19.20
C ALA A 40 25.97 3.28 -19.92
N GLY A 41 25.97 3.25 -21.26
CA GLY A 41 27.04 2.60 -22.07
C GLY A 41 28.31 3.42 -22.28
N GLN A 42 28.40 4.67 -21.80
CA GLN A 42 29.54 5.56 -22.06
C GLN A 42 30.44 5.81 -20.84
N ILE A 43 30.25 5.15 -19.72
CA ILE A 43 31.02 5.40 -18.48
C ILE A 43 32.11 4.34 -18.35
N ALA A 44 33.35 4.75 -18.52
CA ALA A 44 34.56 3.91 -18.34
C ALA A 44 35.08 3.98 -16.90
N ASP A 45 35.33 2.81 -16.37
CA ASP A 45 36.33 2.31 -15.41
C ASP A 45 36.86 3.23 -14.29
N THR A 46 36.42 2.95 -13.05
CA THR A 46 37.21 3.12 -11.82
C THR A 46 36.78 2.08 -10.78
N THR A 47 37.73 1.23 -10.41
CA THR A 47 37.58 0.18 -9.41
C THR A 47 37.37 0.73 -7.99
N GLN A 48 36.16 0.61 -7.45
CA GLN A 48 35.89 0.62 -6.00
C GLN A 48 34.89 -0.45 -5.66
N ALA A 49 34.98 -0.96 -4.42
CA ALA A 49 34.25 -2.12 -3.93
C ALA A 49 32.77 -2.12 -4.30
N VAL A 50 32.38 -3.11 -5.08
CA VAL A 50 30.99 -3.38 -5.45
C VAL A 50 30.21 -3.70 -4.19
N VAL A 51 29.27 -2.86 -3.79
CA VAL A 51 28.15 -3.32 -2.98
C VAL A 51 27.37 -4.28 -3.87
N ALA A 52 27.46 -5.56 -3.55
CA ALA A 52 26.73 -6.60 -4.25
C ALA A 52 25.23 -6.38 -4.01
N LEU A 53 24.57 -5.65 -4.92
CA LEU A 53 23.10 -5.60 -5.03
C LEU A 53 22.53 -6.95 -5.50
N ASP A 54 23.34 -7.99 -5.44
CA ASP A 54 23.20 -9.22 -6.21
C ASP A 54 22.40 -10.32 -5.55
N GLU A 55 22.13 -10.29 -4.28
CA GLU A 55 21.65 -11.54 -3.65
C GLU A 55 20.52 -11.42 -2.64
N ALA A 56 19.96 -10.28 -2.39
CA ALA A 56 19.04 -10.13 -1.29
C ALA A 56 17.71 -9.48 -1.64
N ALA A 57 17.05 -9.91 -2.69
CA ALA A 57 15.60 -9.86 -2.66
C ALA A 57 15.12 -11.21 -2.09
N VAL A 58 15.00 -11.27 -0.80
CA VAL A 58 14.22 -12.31 -0.13
C VAL A 58 12.78 -12.01 -0.47
N ILE A 59 12.21 -12.76 -1.39
CA ILE A 59 10.78 -12.62 -1.67
C ILE A 59 10.04 -13.26 -0.50
N GLY A 60 9.74 -12.46 0.53
CA GLY A 60 8.95 -12.88 1.69
C GLY A 60 7.51 -13.29 1.35
N VAL A 61 7.11 -13.13 0.08
CA VAL A 61 5.80 -13.50 -0.44
C VAL A 61 5.78 -14.91 -1.05
N ASP A 62 6.93 -15.53 -1.28
CA ASP A 62 7.04 -16.91 -1.80
C ASP A 62 7.67 -17.84 -0.77
N PHE A 63 7.57 -19.16 -1.03
CA PHE A 63 8.20 -20.20 -0.20
C PHE A 63 9.72 -20.11 -0.14
N GLU A 64 10.34 -19.48 -1.13
CA GLU A 64 11.79 -19.38 -1.25
C GLU A 64 12.23 -17.95 -1.47
N SER A 65 13.36 -17.62 -0.85
CA SER A 65 14.14 -16.45 -1.25
C SER A 65 14.64 -16.67 -2.67
N GLU A 66 14.25 -15.82 -3.59
CA GLU A 66 14.76 -15.81 -4.96
C GLU A 66 15.51 -14.51 -5.22
N SER A 67 16.50 -14.54 -6.08
CA SER A 67 17.10 -13.30 -6.54
C SER A 67 16.08 -12.51 -7.35
N LEU A 68 16.07 -11.20 -7.24
CA LEU A 68 15.22 -10.31 -8.05
C LEU A 68 15.33 -10.65 -9.54
N THR A 69 16.51 -11.07 -9.98
CA THR A 69 16.79 -11.39 -11.38
C THR A 69 16.09 -12.65 -11.86
N ASP A 70 15.93 -13.65 -11.01
CA ASP A 70 15.35 -14.96 -11.34
C ASP A 70 13.89 -15.12 -10.90
N ALA A 71 13.27 -14.08 -10.34
CA ALA A 71 11.88 -14.11 -9.92
C ALA A 71 10.93 -14.47 -11.08
N PRO A 72 10.03 -15.46 -10.88
CA PRO A 72 9.14 -15.96 -11.93
C PRO A 72 7.90 -15.07 -12.17
N LYS A 73 7.90 -13.88 -11.63
CA LYS A 73 6.80 -12.90 -11.68
C LYS A 73 7.32 -11.48 -11.67
N SER A 74 6.47 -10.52 -11.98
CA SER A 74 6.78 -9.09 -11.88
C SER A 74 6.87 -8.67 -10.41
N LEU A 75 8.04 -8.18 -10.04
CA LEU A 75 8.39 -7.78 -8.67
C LEU A 75 9.14 -6.45 -8.71
N THR A 76 8.78 -5.55 -7.80
CA THR A 76 9.53 -4.32 -7.54
C THR A 76 10.02 -4.33 -6.09
N VAL A 77 11.29 -4.10 -5.87
CA VAL A 77 11.88 -3.93 -4.53
C VAL A 77 12.28 -2.48 -4.35
N LEU A 78 11.73 -1.85 -3.34
CA LEU A 78 12.10 -0.52 -2.89
C LEU A 78 13.20 -0.60 -1.83
N GLN A 79 14.15 0.31 -1.92
CA GLN A 79 15.25 0.47 -0.97
C GLN A 79 15.09 1.76 -0.14
N PRO A 80 15.70 1.88 1.05
CA PRO A 80 15.57 3.06 1.91
C PRO A 80 15.80 4.40 1.22
N ALA A 81 16.73 4.48 0.26
CA ALA A 81 16.98 5.70 -0.51
C ALA A 81 15.76 6.21 -1.30
N GLU A 82 14.75 5.37 -1.53
CA GLU A 82 13.54 5.74 -2.29
C GLU A 82 12.46 6.39 -1.42
N TRP A 83 12.48 6.14 -0.10
CA TRP A 83 11.54 6.75 0.84
C TRP A 83 12.18 7.62 1.92
N GLU A 84 13.47 7.92 1.79
CA GLU A 84 14.08 8.97 2.62
C GLU A 84 13.20 10.22 2.64
N SER A 85 13.01 10.85 3.80
CA SER A 85 12.12 12.01 3.97
C SER A 85 10.63 11.77 3.64
N SER A 86 10.18 10.53 3.52
CA SER A 86 8.75 10.21 3.39
C SER A 86 8.10 10.14 4.78
N ALA A 87 6.95 10.77 4.92
CA ALA A 87 6.17 10.71 6.16
C ALA A 87 5.44 9.37 6.34
N SER A 88 5.18 8.68 5.22
CA SER A 88 4.58 7.36 5.16
C SER A 88 5.19 6.56 4.02
N ILE A 89 5.22 5.24 4.16
CA ILE A 89 5.68 4.34 3.08
C ILE A 89 4.79 4.44 1.84
N THR A 90 3.53 4.83 1.99
CA THR A 90 2.58 5.00 0.88
C THR A 90 3.03 6.07 -0.11
N GLU A 91 3.77 7.10 0.34
CA GLU A 91 4.36 8.10 -0.55
C GLU A 91 5.41 7.52 -1.52
N ALA A 92 6.09 6.45 -1.12
CA ALA A 92 7.04 5.76 -2.01
C ALA A 92 6.34 4.73 -2.91
N LEU A 93 5.28 4.09 -2.41
CA LEU A 93 4.46 3.14 -3.18
C LEU A 93 3.75 3.82 -4.36
N GLU A 94 3.47 5.12 -4.27
CA GLU A 94 2.90 5.92 -5.35
C GLU A 94 3.69 5.83 -6.67
N PHE A 95 5.02 5.68 -6.61
CA PHE A 95 5.90 5.65 -7.78
C PHE A 95 6.24 4.24 -8.26
N ILE A 96 5.45 3.22 -7.89
CA ILE A 96 5.62 1.84 -8.37
C ILE A 96 4.70 1.57 -9.56
N PRO A 97 5.22 1.00 -10.67
CA PRO A 97 4.39 0.65 -11.81
C PRO A 97 3.28 -0.34 -11.43
N GLY A 98 2.07 -0.06 -11.85
CA GLY A 98 0.90 -0.89 -11.58
C GLY A 98 0.32 -0.76 -10.18
N VAL A 99 0.90 0.05 -9.31
CA VAL A 99 0.34 0.41 -8.00
C VAL A 99 -0.44 1.70 -8.13
N ASP A 100 -1.63 1.72 -7.56
CA ASP A 100 -2.51 2.88 -7.45
C ASP A 100 -2.71 3.17 -5.96
N VAL A 101 -2.31 4.37 -5.55
CA VAL A 101 -2.40 4.86 -4.17
C VAL A 101 -3.49 5.91 -4.13
N GLN A 102 -4.58 5.62 -3.46
CA GLN A 102 -5.70 6.54 -3.29
C GLN A 102 -5.69 7.05 -1.85
N SER A 103 -5.21 8.26 -1.67
CA SER A 103 -5.10 8.89 -0.37
C SER A 103 -6.38 9.67 -0.03
N ARG A 104 -6.83 9.52 1.21
CA ARG A 104 -7.80 10.40 1.83
C ARG A 104 -7.05 11.26 2.85
N GLY A 105 -6.67 12.46 2.42
CA GLY A 105 -5.78 13.34 3.15
C GLY A 105 -4.29 13.03 2.93
N ALA A 106 -3.42 13.91 3.41
CA ALA A 106 -1.97 13.84 3.22
C ALA A 106 -1.28 12.90 4.23
N TRP A 107 -0.01 12.60 3.99
CA TRP A 107 0.92 11.95 4.93
C TRP A 107 0.50 10.55 5.40
N GLY A 108 -0.31 9.82 4.60
CA GLY A 108 -0.73 8.47 4.92
C GLY A 108 -1.75 8.39 6.07
N ILE A 109 -2.57 9.41 6.25
CA ILE A 109 -3.65 9.44 7.25
C ILE A 109 -4.57 8.25 7.04
N GLN A 110 -5.17 8.15 5.84
CA GLN A 110 -5.88 6.97 5.37
C GLN A 110 -5.53 6.74 3.90
N THR A 111 -5.16 5.52 3.54
CA THR A 111 -4.69 5.22 2.18
C THR A 111 -5.20 3.86 1.73
N ASP A 112 -5.87 3.86 0.59
CA ASP A 112 -6.30 2.68 -0.12
C ASP A 112 -5.25 2.33 -1.18
N ILE A 113 -4.74 1.11 -1.18
CA ILE A 113 -3.76 0.67 -2.17
C ILE A 113 -4.37 -0.42 -3.03
N SER A 114 -4.25 -0.25 -4.34
CA SER A 114 -4.61 -1.27 -5.30
C SER A 114 -3.46 -1.60 -6.25
N ILE A 115 -3.49 -2.80 -6.82
CA ILE A 115 -2.47 -3.29 -7.74
C ILE A 115 -3.15 -3.77 -9.02
N ARG A 116 -2.73 -3.23 -10.18
CA ARG A 116 -3.23 -3.63 -11.51
C ARG A 116 -4.76 -3.74 -11.56
N GLY A 117 -5.46 -2.69 -11.09
CA GLY A 117 -6.92 -2.60 -11.12
C GLY A 117 -7.67 -3.53 -10.16
N GLY A 118 -6.98 -4.09 -9.17
CA GLY A 118 -7.67 -4.66 -8.00
C GLY A 118 -8.22 -3.55 -7.12
N SER A 119 -9.15 -3.88 -6.22
CA SER A 119 -9.56 -2.98 -5.16
C SER A 119 -8.56 -3.03 -3.98
N PHE A 120 -8.67 -2.08 -3.07
CA PHE A 120 -7.86 -2.04 -1.84
C PHE A 120 -8.09 -3.26 -0.92
N GLU A 121 -9.23 -3.92 -1.03
CA GLU A 121 -9.54 -5.18 -0.35
C GLU A 121 -8.81 -6.40 -0.95
N GLN A 122 -8.20 -6.25 -2.13
CA GLN A 122 -7.64 -7.32 -2.94
C GLN A 122 -6.11 -7.37 -2.94
N VAL A 123 -5.47 -6.62 -2.03
CA VAL A 123 -4.02 -6.59 -1.84
C VAL A 123 -3.67 -7.25 -0.51
N ALA A 124 -2.76 -8.21 -0.52
CA ALA A 124 -2.24 -8.79 0.71
C ALA A 124 -1.09 -7.94 1.25
N LEU A 125 -1.07 -7.74 2.57
CA LEU A 125 0.04 -7.12 3.29
C LEU A 125 0.76 -8.17 4.13
N ARG A 126 2.09 -8.14 4.09
CA ARG A 126 2.95 -8.96 4.97
C ARG A 126 3.99 -8.07 5.64
N VAL A 127 4.36 -8.43 6.85
CA VAL A 127 5.46 -7.79 7.59
C VAL A 127 6.33 -8.89 8.19
N ASP A 128 7.63 -8.87 7.89
CA ASP A 128 8.58 -9.93 8.26
C ASP A 128 8.05 -11.34 7.96
N GLY A 129 7.43 -11.52 6.79
CA GLY A 129 6.87 -12.78 6.33
C GLY A 129 5.52 -13.17 6.95
N MET A 130 5.00 -12.47 7.95
CA MET A 130 3.67 -12.70 8.53
C MET A 130 2.60 -11.91 7.78
N ARG A 131 1.46 -12.54 7.52
CA ARG A 131 0.35 -11.89 6.84
C ARG A 131 -0.47 -11.04 7.82
N TRP A 132 -0.59 -9.74 7.53
CA TRP A 132 -1.45 -8.83 8.25
C TRP A 132 -2.77 -8.64 7.51
N SER A 133 -3.88 -8.62 8.22
CA SER A 133 -5.21 -8.40 7.65
C SER A 133 -5.98 -7.35 8.47
N ALA A 134 -6.93 -6.69 7.81
CA ALA A 134 -7.91 -5.80 8.40
C ALA A 134 -9.30 -6.34 8.06
N PRO A 135 -9.84 -7.30 8.84
CA PRO A 135 -11.09 -7.99 8.49
C PRO A 135 -12.31 -7.09 8.57
N HIS A 136 -12.22 -5.98 9.29
CA HIS A 136 -13.25 -4.96 9.37
C HIS A 136 -13.48 -4.33 7.99
N THR A 137 -12.45 -3.68 7.44
CA THR A 137 -12.42 -3.07 6.11
C THR A 137 -11.00 -2.89 5.64
N GLY A 138 -10.74 -3.01 4.33
CA GLY A 138 -9.42 -2.76 3.74
C GLY A 138 -8.94 -1.32 3.85
N HIS A 139 -9.81 -0.35 4.14
CA HIS A 139 -9.42 1.04 4.38
C HIS A 139 -8.41 1.20 5.53
N HIS A 140 -8.38 0.25 6.47
CA HIS A 140 -7.47 0.24 7.60
C HIS A 140 -6.29 -0.73 7.42
N LEU A 141 -6.09 -1.31 6.23
CA LEU A 141 -4.97 -2.21 5.97
C LEU A 141 -3.63 -1.49 6.15
N MET A 142 -3.56 -0.22 5.71
CA MET A 142 -2.34 0.60 5.81
C MET A 142 -2.20 1.37 7.13
N ASN A 143 -3.00 1.09 8.16
CA ASN A 143 -2.72 1.49 9.52
C ASN A 143 -1.60 0.60 10.08
N ILE A 144 -0.36 0.95 9.71
CA ILE A 144 0.86 0.18 10.00
C ILE A 144 1.67 0.95 11.04
N PRO A 145 1.83 0.40 12.25
CA PRO A 145 2.53 1.07 13.34
C PRO A 145 4.06 1.04 13.20
N ILE A 146 4.57 1.25 11.99
CA ILE A 146 5.99 1.23 11.63
C ILE A 146 6.30 2.48 10.83
N ASP A 147 7.32 3.22 11.23
CA ASP A 147 7.82 4.35 10.44
C ASP A 147 8.62 3.84 9.22
N PRO A 148 8.64 4.57 8.10
CA PRO A 148 9.40 4.17 6.92
C PRO A 148 10.88 3.87 7.21
N GLU A 149 11.49 4.64 8.10
CA GLU A 149 12.91 4.49 8.48
C GLU A 149 13.20 3.21 9.28
N ASP A 150 12.15 2.53 9.80
CA ASP A 150 12.27 1.25 10.48
C ASP A 150 12.18 0.05 9.52
N LEU A 151 12.05 0.31 8.21
CA LEU A 151 12.02 -0.72 7.16
C LEU A 151 13.40 -0.86 6.50
N SER A 152 13.80 -2.10 6.23
CA SER A 152 15.01 -2.42 5.45
C SER A 152 14.74 -2.40 3.94
N HIS A 153 13.62 -2.93 3.51
CA HIS A 153 13.14 -2.90 2.13
C HIS A 153 11.63 -3.20 2.07
N VAL A 154 11.04 -2.88 0.93
CA VAL A 154 9.62 -3.20 0.64
C VAL A 154 9.54 -3.87 -0.71
N GLU A 155 8.87 -5.01 -0.76
CA GLU A 155 8.65 -5.81 -1.96
C GLU A 155 7.21 -5.65 -2.41
N VAL A 156 7.00 -5.41 -3.70
CA VAL A 156 5.66 -5.33 -4.30
C VAL A 156 5.56 -6.34 -5.43
N VAL A 157 4.79 -7.39 -5.20
CA VAL A 157 4.45 -8.40 -6.19
C VAL A 157 3.17 -8.01 -6.89
N LYS A 158 3.23 -7.86 -8.22
CA LYS A 158 2.17 -7.24 -9.03
C LYS A 158 1.22 -8.22 -9.72
N SER A 159 1.29 -9.48 -9.37
CA SER A 159 0.32 -10.50 -9.82
C SER A 159 -0.19 -11.24 -8.61
N GLY A 160 -1.20 -12.06 -8.79
CA GLY A 160 -1.57 -12.99 -7.74
C GLY A 160 -0.33 -13.75 -7.32
N ALA A 161 0.13 -13.39 -6.15
CA ALA A 161 1.46 -13.72 -5.67
C ALA A 161 1.67 -15.23 -5.45
N GLY A 162 0.73 -16.03 -5.93
CA GLY A 162 0.69 -17.46 -5.68
C GLY A 162 -0.01 -17.78 -4.35
N PRO A 163 -0.30 -19.05 -4.10
CA PRO A 163 -1.07 -19.46 -2.93
C PRO A 163 -0.46 -19.05 -1.59
N TRP A 164 0.87 -19.01 -1.49
CA TRP A 164 1.56 -18.64 -0.24
C TRP A 164 1.31 -17.20 0.21
N ALA A 165 1.09 -16.28 -0.72
CA ALA A 165 0.69 -14.92 -0.36
C ALA A 165 -0.65 -14.91 0.38
N GLY A 166 -1.40 -16.00 0.27
CA GLY A 166 -2.58 -16.31 1.04
C GLY A 166 -3.85 -15.69 0.48
N VAL A 167 -4.93 -15.93 1.21
CA VAL A 167 -6.23 -15.32 0.95
C VAL A 167 -6.08 -13.79 0.98
N GLY A 168 -6.63 -13.09 -0.01
CA GLY A 168 -6.49 -11.64 -0.15
C GLY A 168 -5.36 -11.17 -1.06
N ALA A 169 -4.38 -12.01 -1.42
CA ALA A 169 -3.43 -11.70 -2.49
C ALA A 169 -4.06 -11.85 -3.88
N PHE A 170 -5.21 -11.22 -4.05
CA PHE A 170 -6.03 -11.37 -5.24
C PHE A 170 -5.43 -10.63 -6.43
N SER A 171 -5.00 -9.39 -6.25
CA SER A 171 -4.37 -8.56 -7.27
C SER A 171 -2.85 -8.44 -7.12
N GLY A 172 -2.34 -8.70 -5.93
CA GLY A 172 -0.93 -8.63 -5.60
C GLY A 172 -0.67 -8.66 -4.11
N ALA A 173 0.58 -8.47 -3.73
CA ALA A 173 0.99 -8.42 -2.34
C ALA A 173 2.11 -7.41 -2.12
N ILE A 174 2.14 -6.84 -0.93
CA ILE A 174 3.21 -5.97 -0.41
C ILE A 174 3.83 -6.69 0.78
N ASN A 175 5.13 -6.89 0.76
CA ASN A 175 5.90 -7.38 1.90
C ASN A 175 6.83 -6.27 2.40
N MET A 176 6.82 -6.02 3.70
CA MET A 176 7.65 -5.06 4.38
C MET A 176 8.58 -5.81 5.33
N GLU A 177 9.88 -5.61 5.17
CA GLU A 177 10.87 -6.17 6.08
C GLU A 177 11.36 -5.10 7.04
N THR A 178 11.27 -5.38 8.34
CA THR A 178 11.75 -4.46 9.37
C THR A 178 13.27 -4.48 9.47
N ASN A 179 13.84 -3.30 9.74
CA ASN A 179 15.26 -3.15 10.03
C ASN A 179 15.48 -3.29 11.54
N THR A 180 15.74 -4.50 12.02
CA THR A 180 15.97 -4.75 13.42
C THR A 180 17.41 -5.25 13.61
N GLY A 181 18.26 -4.42 14.21
CA GLY A 181 19.44 -4.85 14.94
C GLY A 181 20.63 -5.45 14.19
N THR A 182 20.80 -5.17 12.88
CA THR A 182 22.03 -5.54 12.17
C THR A 182 23.10 -4.44 12.21
N SER A 183 22.78 -3.31 12.79
CA SER A 183 23.62 -2.12 12.85
C SER A 183 24.49 -2.10 14.11
N PRO A 184 25.62 -1.37 14.12
CA PRO A 184 26.31 -1.02 15.37
C PRO A 184 25.36 -0.26 16.31
N ASN A 185 25.72 -0.15 17.60
CA ASN A 185 24.95 0.68 18.52
C ASN A 185 24.80 2.09 17.95
N ARG A 186 23.55 2.53 17.79
CA ARG A 186 23.22 3.75 17.08
C ARG A 186 22.02 4.44 17.71
N ALA A 187 22.07 5.76 17.79
CA ALA A 187 20.92 6.58 18.15
C ALA A 187 20.64 7.59 17.01
N THR A 188 19.38 7.68 16.62
CA THR A 188 18.94 8.61 15.56
C THR A 188 17.85 9.52 16.10
N PHE A 189 17.95 10.81 15.80
CA PHE A 189 16.92 11.79 16.08
C PHE A 189 16.57 12.54 14.79
N THR A 190 15.28 12.60 14.46
CA THR A 190 14.77 13.29 13.28
C THR A 190 13.73 14.33 13.71
N ALA A 191 13.84 15.52 13.13
CA ALA A 191 12.84 16.59 13.25
C ALA A 191 12.48 17.11 11.86
N GLU A 192 11.19 17.26 11.59
CA GLU A 192 10.66 17.80 10.33
C GLU A 192 9.68 18.93 10.60
N LEU A 193 9.68 19.92 9.70
CA LEU A 193 8.72 21.02 9.65
C LEU A 193 8.28 21.19 8.20
N GLY A 194 7.06 21.67 7.97
CA GLY A 194 6.60 21.85 6.59
C GLY A 194 5.33 22.67 6.44
N SER A 195 4.83 22.69 5.23
CA SER A 195 3.55 23.31 4.86
C SER A 195 2.41 22.77 5.71
N PHE A 196 1.40 23.59 5.95
CA PHE A 196 0.20 23.25 6.73
C PHE A 196 0.51 22.88 8.18
N ASP A 197 1.50 23.57 8.78
CA ASP A 197 2.00 23.35 10.13
C ASP A 197 2.44 21.89 10.38
N TRP A 198 2.92 21.23 9.33
CA TRP A 198 3.49 19.90 9.48
C TRP A 198 4.67 19.91 10.44
N GLN A 199 4.62 19.04 11.42
CA GLN A 199 5.67 18.82 12.39
C GLN A 199 5.80 17.32 12.63
N ARG A 200 7.04 16.81 12.61
CA ARG A 200 7.34 15.42 13.00
C ARG A 200 8.60 15.40 13.83
N ILE A 201 8.57 14.63 14.89
CA ILE A 201 9.74 14.25 15.68
C ILE A 201 9.80 12.73 15.77
N ARG A 202 11.00 12.17 15.65
CA ARG A 202 11.27 10.75 15.80
C ARG A 202 12.57 10.54 16.56
N ALA A 203 12.60 9.58 17.47
CA ALA A 203 13.80 9.06 18.11
C ALA A 203 13.88 7.56 17.90
N HIS A 204 15.06 7.07 17.59
CA HIS A 204 15.33 5.64 17.40
C HIS A 204 16.66 5.27 18.03
N VAL A 205 16.74 4.08 18.62
CA VAL A 205 17.97 3.53 19.20
C VAL A 205 18.10 2.07 18.79
N ASP A 206 19.25 1.71 18.22
CA ASP A 206 19.71 0.35 18.02
C ASP A 206 20.79 0.00 19.06
N TRP A 207 20.71 -1.19 19.63
CA TRP A 207 21.77 -1.70 20.53
C TRP A 207 21.91 -3.21 20.41
N ASN A 208 23.11 -3.71 20.69
CA ASN A 208 23.42 -5.12 20.67
C ASN A 208 23.70 -5.65 22.10
N SER A 209 23.16 -6.80 22.40
CA SER A 209 23.36 -7.52 23.65
C SER A 209 23.76 -8.97 23.36
N GLY A 210 25.06 -9.22 23.21
CA GLY A 210 25.58 -10.52 22.80
C GLY A 210 25.12 -10.90 21.38
N SER A 211 24.38 -11.98 21.26
CA SER A 211 23.80 -12.44 19.97
C SER A 211 22.42 -11.85 19.65
N MET A 212 21.94 -10.95 20.49
CA MET A 212 20.66 -10.27 20.31
C MET A 212 20.89 -8.82 19.88
N SER A 213 20.14 -8.42 18.88
CA SER A 213 20.07 -7.04 18.41
C SER A 213 18.68 -6.49 18.69
N HIS A 214 18.61 -5.21 19.03
CA HIS A 214 17.37 -4.55 19.43
C HIS A 214 17.23 -3.22 18.71
N GLY A 215 16.00 -2.83 18.40
CA GLY A 215 15.63 -1.50 17.88
C GLY A 215 14.42 -0.98 18.63
N LEU A 216 14.44 0.28 19.05
CA LEU A 216 13.32 0.98 19.65
C LEU A 216 13.11 2.31 18.96
N SER A 217 11.91 2.54 18.47
CA SER A 217 11.51 3.75 17.74
C SER A 217 10.26 4.36 18.36
N ILE A 218 10.24 5.67 18.48
CA ILE A 218 9.06 6.45 18.87
C ILE A 218 8.95 7.66 17.95
N SER A 219 7.75 7.96 17.49
CA SER A 219 7.50 9.16 16.67
C SER A 219 6.16 9.81 16.97
N ARG A 220 6.10 11.10 16.69
CA ARG A 220 4.87 11.89 16.66
C ARG A 220 4.90 12.84 15.48
N ALA A 221 3.81 12.86 14.71
CA ALA A 221 3.58 13.82 13.64
C ALA A 221 2.25 14.53 13.83
N SER A 222 2.16 15.78 13.39
CA SER A 222 0.91 16.55 13.40
C SER A 222 0.87 17.58 12.28
N THR A 223 -0.33 17.97 11.87
CA THR A 223 -0.60 19.02 10.88
C THR A 223 -1.91 19.73 11.22
N SER A 224 -2.04 21.00 10.84
CA SER A 224 -3.32 21.73 10.88
C SER A 224 -4.23 21.45 9.67
N GLY A 225 -3.70 20.74 8.65
CA GLY A 225 -4.43 20.41 7.43
C GLY A 225 -4.37 21.50 6.34
N HIS A 226 -4.50 21.07 5.08
CA HIS A 226 -4.48 21.96 3.91
C HIS A 226 -5.84 22.56 3.59
N VAL A 227 -6.91 22.01 4.16
CA VAL A 227 -8.29 22.50 4.11
C VAL A 227 -8.90 22.38 5.51
N PRO A 228 -10.02 23.09 5.82
CA PRO A 228 -10.72 22.93 7.08
C PRO A 228 -11.07 21.46 7.32
N ASN A 229 -10.93 20.98 8.57
CA ASN A 229 -11.18 19.59 8.95
C ASN A 229 -10.31 18.55 8.20
N ALA A 230 -9.03 18.88 7.99
CA ALA A 230 -8.00 17.96 7.48
C ALA A 230 -6.76 17.94 8.38
N ASP A 231 -6.91 18.39 9.63
CA ASP A 231 -5.89 18.28 10.67
C ASP A 231 -5.69 16.82 11.09
N ALA A 232 -4.48 16.50 11.54
CA ALA A 232 -4.15 15.16 12.01
C ALA A 232 -3.07 15.15 13.08
N THR A 233 -3.14 14.12 13.93
CA THR A 233 -2.05 13.73 14.83
C THR A 233 -1.83 12.23 14.69
N ILE A 234 -0.57 11.81 14.54
CA ILE A 234 -0.16 10.40 14.40
C ILE A 234 0.93 10.16 15.46
N GLN A 235 0.83 9.07 16.19
CA GLN A 235 1.85 8.64 17.15
C GLN A 235 2.16 7.16 16.93
N ARG A 236 3.45 6.81 16.96
CA ARG A 236 3.92 5.43 16.78
C ARG A 236 4.96 5.07 17.83
N LEU A 237 4.94 3.81 18.20
CA LEU A 237 5.95 3.16 19.01
C LEU A 237 6.23 1.79 18.41
N MET A 238 7.51 1.46 18.21
CA MET A 238 7.93 0.16 17.71
C MET A 238 9.13 -0.35 18.53
N TYR A 239 9.10 -1.61 18.93
CA TYR A 239 10.23 -2.35 19.44
C TYR A 239 10.42 -3.61 18.62
N GLY A 240 11.64 -3.80 18.11
CA GLY A 240 12.06 -4.97 17.38
C GLY A 240 13.25 -5.66 18.05
N MET A 241 13.34 -6.98 17.90
CA MET A 241 14.52 -7.76 18.28
C MET A 241 14.87 -8.78 17.20
N ASP A 242 16.16 -9.08 17.08
CA ASP A 242 16.68 -10.15 16.22
C ASP A 242 17.72 -10.95 17.02
N TRP A 243 17.46 -12.22 17.23
CA TRP A 243 18.34 -13.13 17.95
C TRP A 243 18.84 -14.22 17.02
N GLN A 244 20.15 -14.29 16.85
CA GLN A 244 20.82 -15.30 16.04
C GLN A 244 21.66 -16.21 16.94
N THR A 245 21.41 -17.50 16.89
CA THR A 245 22.17 -18.50 17.65
C THR A 245 22.29 -19.79 16.85
N GLY A 246 23.51 -20.13 16.44
CA GLY A 246 23.76 -21.27 15.57
C GLY A 246 22.96 -21.21 14.26
N ALA A 247 22.13 -22.22 14.02
CA ALA A 247 21.26 -22.29 12.84
C ALA A 247 19.90 -21.57 13.02
N HIS A 248 19.64 -21.00 14.20
CA HIS A 248 18.35 -20.41 14.54
C HIS A 248 18.41 -18.89 14.46
N ARG A 249 17.36 -18.30 13.90
CA ARG A 249 17.09 -16.86 13.92
C ARG A 249 15.67 -16.64 14.43
N ILE A 250 15.52 -15.80 15.44
CA ILE A 250 14.23 -15.41 16.01
C ILE A 250 14.11 -13.89 15.89
N LYS A 251 13.06 -13.42 15.20
CA LYS A 251 12.71 -12.00 15.17
C LYS A 251 11.45 -11.79 15.99
N GLY A 252 11.43 -10.71 16.77
CA GLY A 252 10.27 -10.25 17.53
C GLY A 252 9.93 -8.82 17.19
N LEU A 253 8.65 -8.49 17.12
CA LEU A 253 8.12 -7.15 16.84
C LEU A 253 6.94 -6.88 17.78
N ILE A 254 6.97 -5.71 18.43
CA ILE A 254 5.82 -5.12 19.12
C ILE A 254 5.71 -3.70 18.64
N ALA A 255 4.55 -3.31 18.14
CA ALA A 255 4.33 -1.96 17.63
C ALA A 255 2.91 -1.47 17.88
N GLY A 256 2.76 -0.16 18.03
CA GLY A 256 1.48 0.50 18.22
C GLY A 256 1.42 1.84 17.50
N GLU A 257 0.22 2.17 16.99
CA GLU A 257 -0.08 3.45 16.33
C GLU A 257 -1.42 3.99 16.84
N THR A 258 -1.49 5.30 17.03
CA THR A 258 -2.75 6.02 17.18
C THR A 258 -2.80 7.16 16.15
N LYS A 259 -3.96 7.33 15.52
CA LYS A 259 -4.26 8.45 14.62
C LYS A 259 -5.55 9.13 15.09
N ALA A 260 -5.58 10.45 15.00
CA ALA A 260 -6.75 11.27 15.23
C ALA A 260 -6.78 12.37 14.16
N PHE A 261 -7.84 12.43 13.35
CA PHE A 261 -7.86 13.31 12.18
C PHE A 261 -9.25 13.76 11.75
N GLY A 262 -9.31 14.97 11.22
CA GLY A 262 -10.46 15.45 10.49
C GLY A 262 -10.59 14.71 9.16
N ALA A 263 -11.75 14.12 8.93
CA ALA A 263 -12.04 13.28 7.77
C ALA A 263 -12.92 14.03 6.76
N GLN A 264 -12.46 15.22 6.32
CA GLN A 264 -13.23 16.07 5.41
C GLN A 264 -13.61 15.35 4.12
N ASN A 265 -14.92 15.19 3.91
CA ASN A 265 -15.49 14.56 2.70
C ASN A 265 -15.08 13.08 2.47
N PHE A 266 -14.51 12.37 3.45
CA PHE A 266 -13.96 11.03 3.22
C PHE A 266 -15.02 10.05 2.72
N TYR A 267 -16.20 10.08 3.32
CA TYR A 267 -17.30 9.17 2.96
C TYR A 267 -18.48 9.88 2.31
N SER A 268 -18.63 11.19 2.55
CA SER A 268 -19.72 11.98 1.95
C SER A 268 -19.38 13.48 1.98
N SER A 269 -19.50 14.14 0.85
CA SER A 269 -19.40 15.61 0.77
C SER A 269 -20.60 16.35 1.37
N ARG A 270 -21.70 15.63 1.67
CA ARG A 270 -22.86 16.19 2.35
C ARG A 270 -22.57 16.54 3.81
N TYR A 271 -21.61 15.83 4.41
CA TYR A 271 -21.20 15.99 5.81
C TYR A 271 -19.68 16.23 5.84
N PRO A 272 -19.21 17.47 5.61
CA PRO A 272 -17.77 17.73 5.44
C PRO A 272 -16.96 17.66 6.74
N ASN A 273 -17.63 17.71 7.91
CA ASN A 273 -16.99 17.79 9.20
C ASN A 273 -16.95 16.45 9.94
N GLN A 274 -16.69 15.37 9.18
CA GLN A 274 -16.45 14.04 9.72
C GLN A 274 -15.13 14.02 10.50
N TYR A 275 -15.03 13.11 11.46
CA TYR A 275 -13.83 12.91 12.26
C TYR A 275 -13.61 11.43 12.50
N GLU A 276 -12.33 11.04 12.59
CA GLU A 276 -11.98 9.65 12.82
C GLU A 276 -10.79 9.53 13.78
N GLU A 277 -10.88 8.56 14.69
CA GLU A 277 -9.78 8.11 15.52
C GLU A 277 -9.53 6.64 15.26
N THR A 278 -8.26 6.26 15.08
CA THR A 278 -7.86 4.87 14.91
C THR A 278 -6.74 4.50 15.85
N GLY A 279 -6.74 3.25 16.29
CA GLY A 279 -5.67 2.65 17.06
C GLY A 279 -5.31 1.28 16.50
N ALA A 280 -4.03 1.00 16.33
CA ALA A 280 -3.54 -0.30 15.91
C ALA A 280 -2.41 -0.77 16.83
N ALA A 281 -2.42 -2.03 17.19
CA ALA A 281 -1.34 -2.67 17.93
C ALA A 281 -1.04 -4.04 17.34
N VAL A 282 0.23 -4.42 17.32
CA VAL A 282 0.68 -5.72 16.82
C VAL A 282 1.76 -6.28 17.72
N ALA A 283 1.72 -7.60 17.91
CA ALA A 283 2.80 -8.39 18.48
C ALA A 283 3.07 -9.60 17.60
N GLN A 284 4.33 -9.84 17.25
CA GLN A 284 4.73 -10.87 16.30
C GLN A 284 6.05 -11.50 16.73
N VAL A 285 6.16 -12.81 16.56
CA VAL A 285 7.42 -13.55 16.68
C VAL A 285 7.55 -14.49 15.49
N THR A 286 8.70 -14.47 14.82
CA THR A 286 9.06 -15.43 13.77
C THR A 286 10.33 -16.18 14.14
N TRP A 287 10.38 -17.46 13.77
CA TRP A 287 11.52 -18.33 13.94
C TRP A 287 11.89 -18.95 12.60
N ASN A 288 13.18 -18.92 12.30
CA ASN A 288 13.75 -19.54 11.09
C ASN A 288 14.93 -20.45 11.52
N MET A 289 15.06 -21.59 10.86
CA MET A 289 16.17 -22.51 11.07
C MET A 289 16.59 -23.13 9.75
N ASP A 290 17.88 -23.05 9.44
CA ASP A 290 18.51 -23.76 8.33
C ASP A 290 19.36 -24.92 8.90
N HIS A 291 19.03 -26.17 8.51
CA HIS A 291 19.76 -27.36 8.96
C HIS A 291 19.94 -28.35 7.80
N ASN A 292 21.17 -28.55 7.36
CA ASN A 292 21.50 -29.38 6.21
C ASN A 292 20.70 -28.98 4.95
N ASN A 293 19.85 -29.90 4.48
CA ASN A 293 18.99 -29.70 3.33
C ASN A 293 17.58 -29.17 3.70
N TRP A 294 17.35 -28.88 4.96
CA TRP A 294 16.07 -28.42 5.46
C TRP A 294 16.11 -26.96 5.87
N ARG A 295 15.07 -26.23 5.53
CA ARG A 295 14.71 -24.94 6.12
C ARG A 295 13.36 -25.08 6.80
N PHE A 296 13.27 -24.55 8.01
CA PHE A 296 12.02 -24.41 8.74
C PHE A 296 11.78 -22.94 9.06
N SER A 297 10.53 -22.53 8.92
CA SER A 297 10.09 -21.20 9.33
C SER A 297 8.75 -21.33 10.04
N SER A 298 8.55 -20.60 11.12
CA SER A 298 7.25 -20.49 11.76
C SER A 298 7.08 -19.11 12.38
N GLY A 299 5.84 -18.71 12.57
CA GLY A 299 5.54 -17.43 13.19
C GLY A 299 4.18 -17.45 13.86
N ILE A 300 4.05 -16.58 14.86
CA ILE A 300 2.79 -16.24 15.49
C ILE A 300 2.63 -14.73 15.49
N HIS A 301 1.43 -14.22 15.28
CA HIS A 301 1.15 -12.81 15.45
C HIS A 301 -0.26 -12.55 15.96
N GLY A 302 -0.41 -11.42 16.66
CA GLY A 302 -1.68 -10.83 17.00
C GLY A 302 -1.74 -9.39 16.54
N ARG A 303 -2.85 -8.99 15.91
CA ARG A 303 -3.13 -7.61 15.54
C ARG A 303 -4.47 -7.19 16.12
N PHE A 304 -4.46 -6.12 16.90
CA PHE A 304 -5.64 -5.42 17.37
C PHE A 304 -5.79 -4.12 16.59
N HIS A 305 -7.00 -3.80 16.18
CA HIS A 305 -7.33 -2.53 15.57
C HIS A 305 -8.67 -2.03 16.11
N GLN A 306 -8.75 -0.74 16.40
CA GLN A 306 -9.98 -0.07 16.75
C GLN A 306 -10.14 1.22 15.95
N ASP A 307 -11.37 1.61 15.69
CA ASP A 307 -11.72 2.90 15.11
C ASP A 307 -13.00 3.47 15.71
N ARG A 308 -13.05 4.78 15.72
CA ARG A 308 -14.20 5.60 16.05
C ARG A 308 -14.44 6.57 14.92
N PHE A 309 -15.56 6.45 14.23
CA PHE A 309 -15.97 7.37 13.19
C PHE A 309 -17.12 8.25 13.66
N GLU A 310 -17.01 9.56 13.48
CA GLU A 310 -18.00 10.57 13.81
C GLU A 310 -18.47 11.28 12.53
N LEU A 311 -19.76 11.27 12.27
CA LEU A 311 -20.36 12.03 11.17
C LEU A 311 -20.28 13.54 11.42
N PHE A 312 -20.38 13.92 12.69
CA PHE A 312 -20.21 15.27 13.22
C PHE A 312 -19.13 15.21 14.31
N ARG A 313 -18.11 16.01 14.18
CA ARG A 313 -16.88 15.96 14.98
C ARG A 313 -17.11 16.28 16.47
N GLU A 314 -17.56 15.30 17.25
CA GLU A 314 -17.83 15.43 18.69
C GLU A 314 -16.55 15.31 19.52
N GLY A 315 -15.72 14.31 19.23
CA GLY A 315 -14.53 13.98 20.02
C GLY A 315 -13.46 15.08 20.07
N ALA A 316 -13.46 16.02 19.14
CA ALA A 316 -12.60 17.20 19.13
C ALA A 316 -13.31 18.45 19.66
N ASN A 317 -14.46 18.34 20.27
CA ASN A 317 -15.28 19.45 20.77
C ASN A 317 -15.69 20.45 19.67
N TRP A 318 -15.95 20.01 18.48
CA TRP A 318 -16.45 20.85 17.39
C TRP A 318 -17.98 20.91 17.38
N TYR A 319 -18.60 19.82 17.76
CA TYR A 319 -20.05 19.68 17.89
C TYR A 319 -20.42 19.04 19.23
N GLU A 320 -21.58 19.39 19.73
CA GLU A 320 -22.17 18.78 20.91
C GLU A 320 -23.58 18.28 20.55
N PRO A 321 -23.93 17.01 20.82
CA PRO A 321 -25.27 16.52 20.62
C PRO A 321 -26.23 17.15 21.68
N THR A 322 -27.45 17.44 21.26
CA THR A 322 -28.51 17.93 22.15
C THR A 322 -29.58 16.84 22.39
N ASP A 323 -30.32 16.93 23.50
CA ASP A 323 -31.38 16.00 23.84
C ASP A 323 -32.51 15.99 22.78
N ASP A 324 -32.67 17.06 22.02
CA ASP A 324 -33.65 17.19 20.93
C ASP A 324 -33.20 16.55 19.61
N GLY A 325 -32.00 15.93 19.58
CA GLY A 325 -31.47 15.25 18.39
C GLY A 325 -30.81 16.18 17.37
N PHE A 326 -30.31 17.32 17.78
CA PHE A 326 -29.50 18.24 16.98
C PHE A 326 -28.05 18.22 17.41
N TYR A 327 -27.20 18.78 16.57
CA TYR A 327 -25.81 19.09 16.90
C TYR A 327 -25.63 20.59 16.99
N VAL A 328 -24.98 21.06 18.05
CA VAL A 328 -24.59 22.47 18.23
C VAL A 328 -23.12 22.60 17.85
N ALA A 329 -22.79 23.52 16.95
CA ALA A 329 -21.40 23.85 16.66
C ALA A 329 -20.80 24.66 17.80
N LEU A 330 -19.70 24.17 18.37
CA LEU A 330 -19.00 24.83 19.49
C LEU A 330 -18.01 25.89 18.98
N LEU A 331 -17.57 25.80 17.72
CA LEU A 331 -16.64 26.76 17.12
C LEU A 331 -17.39 27.72 16.20
N PRO A 332 -17.21 29.07 16.36
CA PRO A 332 -17.94 30.08 15.60
C PRO A 332 -17.84 29.97 14.07
N HIS A 333 -16.72 29.46 13.55
CA HIS A 333 -16.51 29.29 12.11
C HIS A 333 -17.21 28.08 11.52
N MET A 334 -17.77 27.22 12.37
CA MET A 334 -18.49 26.01 11.97
C MET A 334 -20.01 26.26 11.86
N SER A 335 -20.52 27.36 12.42
CA SER A 335 -21.92 27.72 12.33
C SER A 335 -22.22 28.44 11.00
N ALA A 336 -23.33 28.08 10.37
CA ALA A 336 -23.85 28.89 9.27
C ALA A 336 -24.24 30.28 9.82
N PRO A 337 -24.02 31.37 9.06
CA PRO A 337 -24.17 32.75 9.55
C PRO A 337 -25.54 33.06 10.18
N ASP A 338 -26.58 32.31 9.86
CA ASP A 338 -27.97 32.62 10.23
C ASP A 338 -28.63 31.59 11.18
N THR A 339 -27.92 30.57 11.61
CA THR A 339 -28.49 29.54 12.48
C THR A 339 -27.82 29.49 13.83
N ALA A 340 -28.12 30.39 14.69
CA ALA A 340 -27.69 30.53 16.10
C ALA A 340 -27.10 29.23 16.75
N GLY A 341 -26.05 28.67 16.22
CA GLY A 341 -25.35 27.50 16.74
C GLY A 341 -25.93 26.12 16.37
N LEU A 342 -27.12 26.01 15.84
CA LEU A 342 -27.71 24.72 15.39
C LEU A 342 -27.29 24.42 13.96
N VAL A 343 -26.56 23.31 13.75
CA VAL A 343 -25.90 23.04 12.45
C VAL A 343 -26.56 21.95 11.65
N ALA A 344 -27.09 20.93 12.25
CA ALA A 344 -27.84 19.87 11.56
C ALA A 344 -28.78 19.14 12.50
N PRO A 345 -29.99 18.77 12.05
CA PRO A 345 -30.75 17.76 12.76
C PRO A 345 -29.96 16.45 12.76
N GLN A 346 -29.95 15.75 13.86
CA GLN A 346 -29.52 14.37 13.93
C GLN A 346 -30.28 13.60 12.87
N THR A 347 -29.59 13.03 11.91
CA THR A 347 -30.29 12.24 10.90
C THR A 347 -30.80 10.97 11.58
N SER A 348 -31.98 10.52 11.23
CA SER A 348 -32.64 9.36 11.89
C SER A 348 -31.81 8.07 11.83
N TRP A 349 -30.85 7.99 10.91
CA TRP A 349 -29.95 6.87 10.71
C TRP A 349 -28.63 6.97 11.48
N PHE A 350 -28.21 8.17 11.92
CA PHE A 350 -26.96 8.35 12.66
C PHE A 350 -27.28 8.60 14.13
N LYS A 351 -26.98 7.61 14.98
CA LYS A 351 -27.31 7.62 16.42
C LYS A 351 -26.09 7.90 17.31
N GLY A 352 -24.98 8.33 16.75
CA GLY A 352 -23.73 8.56 17.44
C GLY A 352 -22.54 7.96 16.68
N ALA A 353 -21.36 8.00 17.26
CA ALA A 353 -20.15 7.50 16.64
C ALA A 353 -20.23 6.00 16.28
N ASN A 354 -19.74 5.63 15.12
CA ASN A 354 -19.52 4.22 14.79
C ASN A 354 -18.27 3.75 15.51
N LEU A 355 -18.37 2.64 16.20
CA LEU A 355 -17.30 2.07 17.02
C LEU A 355 -17.04 0.63 16.58
N HIS A 356 -15.78 0.36 16.25
CA HIS A 356 -15.38 -0.97 15.81
C HIS A 356 -14.08 -1.39 16.52
N GLN A 357 -13.99 -2.67 16.87
CA GLN A 357 -12.77 -3.32 17.33
C GLN A 357 -12.60 -4.61 16.55
N SER A 358 -11.43 -4.84 15.97
CA SER A 358 -11.09 -6.11 15.34
C SER A 358 -9.85 -6.73 15.95
N LEU A 359 -9.86 -8.04 16.07
CA LEU A 359 -8.72 -8.83 16.56
C LEU A 359 -8.41 -9.92 15.54
N VAL A 360 -7.14 -10.02 15.18
CA VAL A 360 -6.60 -11.08 14.34
C VAL A 360 -5.54 -11.82 15.13
N GLY A 361 -5.66 -13.13 15.24
CA GLY A 361 -4.63 -14.02 15.74
C GLY A 361 -4.24 -15.01 14.65
N ALA A 362 -2.94 -15.19 14.37
CA ALA A 362 -2.49 -16.11 13.36
C ALA A 362 -1.21 -16.85 13.75
N ALA A 363 -1.06 -18.05 13.21
CA ALA A 363 0.14 -18.86 13.29
C ALA A 363 0.43 -19.50 11.95
N ASN A 364 1.69 -19.53 11.53
CA ASN A 364 2.11 -20.22 10.32
C ASN A 364 3.31 -21.15 10.56
N ALA A 365 3.49 -22.10 9.66
CA ALA A 365 4.65 -22.96 9.62
C ALA A 365 4.98 -23.33 8.20
N LEU A 366 6.28 -23.41 7.89
CA LEU A 366 6.84 -23.82 6.61
C LEU A 366 7.96 -24.83 6.86
N ALA A 367 7.95 -25.92 6.12
CA ALA A 367 9.07 -26.86 6.00
C ALA A 367 9.47 -26.96 4.52
N GLN A 368 10.76 -26.85 4.25
CA GLN A 368 11.33 -26.90 2.92
C GLN A 368 12.52 -27.86 2.89
N TRP A 369 12.55 -28.71 1.88
CA TRP A 369 13.63 -29.68 1.67
C TRP A 369 14.22 -29.51 0.27
N LYS A 370 15.57 -29.38 0.23
CA LYS A 370 16.32 -29.19 -1.01
C LYS A 370 17.24 -30.38 -1.27
N SER A 371 17.15 -30.96 -2.46
CA SER A 371 18.02 -32.05 -2.87
C SER A 371 18.26 -32.00 -4.38
N GLY A 372 19.53 -31.86 -4.75
CA GLY A 372 19.90 -31.68 -6.17
C GLY A 372 19.19 -30.47 -6.79
N ASN A 373 18.46 -30.74 -7.85
CA ASN A 373 17.70 -29.72 -8.59
C ASN A 373 16.29 -29.48 -8.04
N TRP A 374 15.89 -30.20 -6.99
CA TRP A 374 14.53 -30.12 -6.44
C TRP A 374 14.50 -29.41 -5.09
N THR A 375 13.48 -28.58 -4.94
CA THR A 375 13.06 -28.04 -3.64
C THR A 375 11.59 -28.40 -3.45
N LEU A 376 11.28 -29.06 -2.35
CA LEU A 376 9.90 -29.40 -1.95
C LEU A 376 9.55 -28.60 -0.72
N SER A 377 8.38 -27.96 -0.72
CA SER A 377 7.91 -27.14 0.37
C SER A 377 6.50 -27.51 0.78
N ALA A 378 6.23 -27.50 2.07
CA ALA A 378 4.90 -27.62 2.66
C ALA A 378 4.70 -26.53 3.70
N ALA A 379 3.54 -25.90 3.70
CA ALA A 379 3.22 -24.85 4.64
C ALA A 379 1.76 -24.86 5.07
N ALA A 380 1.51 -24.30 6.24
CA ALA A 380 0.17 -24.04 6.76
C ALA A 380 0.11 -22.68 7.41
N ASP A 381 -1.05 -22.03 7.33
CA ASP A 381 -1.39 -20.78 8.02
C ASP A 381 -2.78 -20.94 8.65
N ALA A 382 -2.87 -20.75 9.95
CA ALA A 382 -4.13 -20.76 10.70
C ALA A 382 -4.39 -19.36 11.24
N ARG A 383 -5.60 -18.83 11.00
CA ARG A 383 -5.96 -17.48 11.39
C ARG A 383 -7.38 -17.40 11.91
N THR A 384 -7.55 -16.69 13.03
CA THR A 384 -8.85 -16.28 13.56
C THR A 384 -8.99 -14.76 13.37
N GLU A 385 -10.13 -14.35 12.86
CA GLU A 385 -10.51 -12.95 12.67
C GLU A 385 -11.83 -12.71 13.41
N SER A 386 -11.89 -11.65 14.21
CA SER A 386 -13.11 -11.28 14.94
C SER A 386 -13.35 -9.77 14.90
N ILE A 387 -14.61 -9.40 15.07
CA ILE A 387 -15.06 -8.02 15.22
C ILE A 387 -16.01 -7.90 16.41
N ARG A 388 -15.93 -6.77 17.10
CA ARG A 388 -16.95 -6.26 18.01
C ARG A 388 -17.29 -4.84 17.59
N SER A 389 -18.57 -4.50 17.54
CA SER A 389 -19.01 -3.24 16.97
C SER A 389 -20.38 -2.83 17.49
N ASN A 390 -20.71 -1.55 17.33
CA ASN A 390 -22.08 -1.05 17.48
C ASN A 390 -22.86 -1.00 16.15
N GLN A 391 -22.23 -1.39 15.02
CA GLN A 391 -22.82 -1.33 13.68
C GLN A 391 -22.64 -2.62 12.88
N LEU A 392 -21.59 -3.40 13.14
CA LEU A 392 -21.19 -4.55 12.35
C LEU A 392 -21.17 -5.82 13.18
N GLY A 393 -21.79 -6.87 12.68
CA GLY A 393 -21.85 -8.17 13.34
C GLY A 393 -23.27 -8.64 13.59
N LEU A 394 -23.38 -9.72 14.34
CA LEU A 394 -24.62 -10.36 14.74
C LEU A 394 -24.89 -10.06 16.21
N GLU A 395 -26.18 -10.04 16.56
CA GLU A 395 -26.60 -10.01 17.97
C GLU A 395 -26.18 -11.31 18.67
N PRO A 396 -25.87 -11.29 19.97
CA PRO A 396 -25.57 -12.50 20.74
C PRO A 396 -26.70 -13.53 20.62
N GLU A 397 -26.36 -14.81 20.37
CA GLU A 397 -27.35 -15.91 20.24
C GLU A 397 -28.15 -16.18 21.54
N ALA A 398 -27.57 -15.88 22.68
CA ALA A 398 -28.26 -15.99 23.97
C ALA A 398 -28.65 -14.59 24.47
N PRO A 399 -29.91 -14.38 24.91
CA PRO A 399 -30.25 -13.19 25.66
C PRO A 399 -29.33 -13.16 26.89
N ILE A 400 -28.51 -12.14 26.98
CA ILE A 400 -27.69 -11.90 28.18
C ILE A 400 -28.66 -11.65 29.30
N GLU A 401 -28.58 -12.38 30.41
CA GLU A 401 -29.49 -12.20 31.53
C GLU A 401 -29.45 -10.74 31.99
N GLU A 402 -30.65 -10.17 32.24
CA GLU A 402 -30.78 -8.79 32.73
C GLU A 402 -29.87 -8.63 33.97
N GLY A 403 -28.77 -7.88 33.82
CA GLY A 403 -27.78 -7.61 34.87
C GLY A 403 -26.39 -8.09 34.58
N GLU A 404 -26.09 -8.88 33.51
CA GLU A 404 -24.76 -9.29 33.10
C GLU A 404 -24.13 -8.38 32.03
N LEU A 405 -24.91 -7.61 31.28
CA LEU A 405 -24.39 -6.45 30.57
C LEU A 405 -24.40 -5.27 31.55
N GLU A 406 -23.27 -4.65 31.78
CA GLU A 406 -23.30 -3.23 32.12
C GLU A 406 -24.15 -2.57 31.04
N ASP A 407 -25.19 -1.81 31.44
CA ASP A 407 -26.16 -1.13 30.54
C ASP A 407 -25.53 -0.23 29.46
N ASN A 408 -24.23 -0.31 29.22
CA ASN A 408 -23.38 0.53 28.38
C ASN A 408 -22.29 -0.21 27.63
N ASP A 409 -22.46 -1.48 27.17
CA ASP A 409 -21.47 -2.06 26.26
C ASP A 409 -21.49 -1.29 24.93
N PRO A 410 -20.41 -0.55 24.59
CA PRO A 410 -20.36 0.21 23.35
C PRO A 410 -20.24 -0.69 22.11
N TYR A 411 -20.12 -2.02 22.26
CA TYR A 411 -19.91 -3.00 21.18
C TYR A 411 -20.89 -4.19 21.28
N PRO A 412 -22.20 -3.95 21.12
CA PRO A 412 -23.22 -5.00 21.33
C PRO A 412 -23.23 -6.10 20.27
N LEU A 413 -22.64 -5.84 19.09
CA LEU A 413 -22.61 -6.77 17.95
C LEU A 413 -21.24 -7.42 17.83
N SER A 414 -21.20 -8.67 17.37
CA SER A 414 -19.94 -9.37 17.14
C SER A 414 -20.06 -10.42 16.03
N ASP A 415 -18.90 -10.76 15.42
CA ASP A 415 -18.76 -11.94 14.55
C ASP A 415 -17.30 -12.42 14.58
N ALA A 416 -17.09 -13.70 14.27
CA ALA A 416 -15.77 -14.30 14.18
C ALA A 416 -15.73 -15.37 13.09
N ARG A 417 -14.57 -15.48 12.42
CA ARG A 417 -14.33 -16.51 11.41
C ARG A 417 -12.93 -17.08 11.52
N GLN A 418 -12.77 -18.32 11.10
CA GLN A 418 -11.50 -19.02 11.10
C GLN A 418 -11.10 -19.33 9.66
N ASN A 419 -9.81 -19.23 9.39
CA ASN A 419 -9.17 -19.59 8.13
C ASN A 419 -8.07 -20.62 8.41
N LEU A 420 -8.02 -21.66 7.60
CA LEU A 420 -6.91 -22.60 7.57
C LEU A 420 -6.45 -22.74 6.12
N ASP A 421 -5.23 -22.34 5.86
CA ASP A 421 -4.57 -22.46 4.56
C ASP A 421 -3.52 -23.57 4.63
N ALA A 422 -3.49 -24.46 3.64
CA ALA A 422 -2.48 -25.49 3.50
C ALA A 422 -1.91 -25.47 2.09
N TYR A 423 -0.58 -25.54 1.96
CA TYR A 423 0.13 -25.42 0.70
C TYR A 423 1.16 -26.52 0.53
N ALA A 424 1.34 -26.97 -0.71
CA ALA A 424 2.44 -27.82 -1.12
C ALA A 424 3.02 -27.31 -2.43
N SER A 425 4.35 -27.27 -2.54
CA SER A 425 5.07 -26.77 -3.70
C SER A 425 6.20 -27.69 -4.09
N ALA A 426 6.43 -27.86 -5.38
CA ALA A 426 7.58 -28.52 -5.96
C ALA A 426 8.25 -27.59 -6.96
N LYS A 427 9.52 -27.27 -6.72
CA LYS A 427 10.35 -26.43 -7.58
C LYS A 427 11.49 -27.27 -8.15
N TRP A 428 11.63 -27.23 -9.46
CA TRP A 428 12.76 -27.78 -10.19
C TRP A 428 13.61 -26.66 -10.75
N SER A 429 14.91 -26.70 -10.47
CA SER A 429 15.85 -25.65 -10.87
C SER A 429 17.09 -26.27 -11.50
N THR A 430 17.47 -25.74 -12.66
CA THR A 430 18.71 -26.05 -13.37
C THR A 430 19.43 -24.75 -13.73
N ASP A 431 20.59 -24.84 -14.38
CA ASP A 431 21.30 -23.64 -14.83
C ASP A 431 20.45 -22.73 -15.71
N ASN A 432 19.55 -23.32 -16.51
CA ASN A 432 18.77 -22.61 -17.52
C ASN A 432 17.27 -22.52 -17.25
N TRP A 433 16.73 -23.34 -16.36
CA TRP A 433 15.32 -23.42 -16.11
C TRP A 433 15.00 -23.39 -14.62
N LEU A 434 13.92 -22.72 -14.30
CA LEU A 434 13.24 -22.82 -13.02
C LEU A 434 11.76 -23.06 -13.32
N ALA A 435 11.17 -24.09 -12.71
CA ALA A 435 9.75 -24.38 -12.82
C ALA A 435 9.20 -24.72 -11.44
N THR A 436 8.08 -24.12 -11.06
CA THR A 436 7.42 -24.33 -9.79
C THR A 436 5.96 -24.69 -10.02
N ALA A 437 5.48 -25.72 -9.36
CA ALA A 437 4.06 -26.04 -9.27
C ALA A 437 3.66 -26.00 -7.79
N THR A 438 2.58 -25.29 -7.50
CA THR A 438 2.07 -25.11 -6.13
C THR A 438 0.59 -25.46 -6.10
N THR A 439 0.16 -26.14 -5.06
CA THR A 439 -1.25 -26.33 -4.74
C THR A 439 -1.55 -25.74 -3.38
N GLY A 440 -2.67 -25.00 -3.27
CA GLY A 440 -3.19 -24.45 -2.04
C GLY A 440 -4.62 -24.89 -1.79
N LEU A 441 -4.95 -25.08 -0.54
CA LEU A 441 -6.29 -25.29 -0.04
C LEU A 441 -6.56 -24.25 1.04
N ASN A 442 -7.65 -23.50 0.91
CA ASN A 442 -8.16 -22.64 1.96
C ASN A 442 -9.46 -23.23 2.49
N ALA A 443 -9.59 -23.33 3.79
CA ALA A 443 -10.83 -23.69 4.48
C ALA A 443 -11.23 -22.50 5.37
N ASN A 444 -12.40 -21.92 5.09
CA ASN A 444 -12.96 -20.82 5.85
C ASN A 444 -14.25 -21.29 6.55
N SER A 445 -14.41 -20.96 7.84
CA SER A 445 -15.57 -21.43 8.62
C SER A 445 -16.92 -20.92 8.11
N ARG A 446 -16.95 -19.80 7.38
CA ARG A 446 -18.16 -19.18 6.84
C ARG A 446 -18.32 -19.42 5.34
N PHE A 447 -17.24 -19.36 4.57
CA PHE A 447 -17.27 -19.37 3.10
C PHE A 447 -16.87 -20.70 2.48
N GLY A 448 -16.59 -21.73 3.31
CA GLY A 448 -16.25 -23.07 2.83
C GLY A 448 -14.81 -23.18 2.29
N ASN A 449 -14.61 -24.12 1.37
CA ASN A 449 -13.29 -24.51 0.90
C ASN A 449 -12.98 -23.95 -0.49
N SER A 450 -11.73 -23.54 -0.71
CA SER A 450 -11.24 -23.05 -1.99
C SER A 450 -9.96 -23.78 -2.39
N PHE A 451 -9.87 -24.19 -3.66
CA PHE A 451 -8.68 -24.79 -4.26
C PHE A 451 -7.91 -23.73 -5.05
N LEU A 452 -6.62 -23.57 -4.76
CA LEU A 452 -5.77 -22.47 -5.21
C LEU A 452 -4.49 -23.02 -5.90
N PRO A 453 -4.58 -23.51 -7.14
CA PRO A 453 -3.41 -23.97 -7.90
C PRO A 453 -2.60 -22.78 -8.42
N ALA A 454 -1.26 -22.97 -8.56
CA ALA A 454 -0.39 -22.05 -9.27
C ALA A 454 0.76 -22.80 -9.96
N ALA A 455 1.25 -22.21 -11.05
CA ALA A 455 2.43 -22.67 -11.76
C ALA A 455 3.26 -21.49 -12.23
N GLN A 456 4.58 -21.66 -12.22
CA GLN A 456 5.52 -20.62 -12.60
C GLN A 456 6.69 -21.26 -13.36
N VAL A 457 7.22 -20.54 -14.34
CA VAL A 457 8.38 -20.97 -15.11
C VAL A 457 9.27 -19.79 -15.46
N VAL A 458 10.58 -20.00 -15.36
CA VAL A 458 11.60 -19.07 -15.85
C VAL A 458 12.53 -19.81 -16.80
N ARG A 459 12.81 -19.22 -17.95
CA ARG A 459 13.86 -19.64 -18.87
C ARG A 459 14.97 -18.61 -18.88
N LYS A 460 16.17 -19.01 -18.48
CA LYS A 460 17.37 -18.18 -18.58
C LYS A 460 17.91 -18.25 -20.02
N LEU A 461 18.02 -17.12 -20.66
CA LEU A 461 18.55 -16.93 -22.01
C LEU A 461 19.97 -16.36 -21.90
N GLY A 462 20.92 -17.21 -21.55
CA GLY A 462 22.29 -16.81 -21.22
C GLY A 462 22.37 -16.10 -19.84
N THR A 463 23.37 -15.26 -19.66
CA THR A 463 23.66 -14.61 -18.38
C THR A 463 22.77 -13.39 -18.10
N HIS A 464 22.25 -12.73 -19.14
CA HIS A 464 21.64 -11.40 -19.02
C HIS A 464 20.12 -11.39 -19.19
N ALA A 465 19.54 -12.37 -19.86
CA ALA A 465 18.12 -12.32 -20.19
C ALA A 465 17.32 -13.48 -19.57
N ARG A 466 16.08 -13.21 -19.21
CA ARG A 466 15.10 -14.15 -18.67
C ARG A 466 13.76 -13.95 -19.36
N VAL A 467 13.08 -15.05 -19.63
CA VAL A 467 11.64 -15.06 -19.95
C VAL A 467 10.95 -15.82 -18.84
N PHE A 468 9.88 -15.27 -18.35
CA PHE A 468 9.10 -15.90 -17.29
C PHE A 468 7.61 -15.93 -17.62
N ALA A 469 6.90 -16.87 -17.04
CA ALA A 469 5.46 -16.91 -17.04
C ALA A 469 4.96 -17.50 -15.72
N SER A 470 3.82 -16.99 -15.27
CA SER A 470 3.11 -17.50 -14.10
C SER A 470 1.61 -17.53 -14.36
N ALA A 471 0.92 -18.50 -13.72
CA ALA A 471 -0.53 -18.57 -13.70
C ALA A 471 -0.98 -19.13 -12.35
N GLY A 472 -2.16 -18.69 -11.88
CA GLY A 472 -2.69 -19.17 -10.62
C GLY A 472 -4.10 -18.69 -10.34
N ARG A 473 -4.68 -19.26 -9.29
CA ARG A 473 -5.97 -18.88 -8.75
C ARG A 473 -5.82 -18.31 -7.35
N SER A 474 -6.55 -17.25 -7.06
CA SER A 474 -6.60 -16.60 -5.74
C SER A 474 -8.05 -16.42 -5.28
N VAL A 475 -8.24 -16.20 -3.98
CA VAL A 475 -9.54 -16.00 -3.33
C VAL A 475 -9.46 -14.81 -2.38
N ARG A 476 -10.56 -14.06 -2.28
CA ARG A 476 -10.82 -13.08 -1.22
C ARG A 476 -12.18 -13.34 -0.60
N HIS A 477 -12.29 -13.26 0.71
CA HIS A 477 -13.56 -13.32 1.44
C HIS A 477 -14.07 -11.90 1.72
N PRO A 478 -15.41 -11.69 1.78
CA PRO A 478 -16.00 -10.41 2.15
C PRO A 478 -15.47 -9.88 3.48
N SER A 479 -15.28 -8.56 3.58
CA SER A 479 -14.99 -7.89 4.87
C SER A 479 -16.24 -7.83 5.74
N TYR A 480 -16.09 -7.52 7.03
CA TYR A 480 -17.27 -7.35 7.90
C TYR A 480 -18.11 -6.14 7.49
N THR A 481 -17.49 -5.10 6.93
CA THR A 481 -18.22 -3.98 6.33
C THR A 481 -19.05 -4.42 5.13
N ASP A 482 -18.51 -5.22 4.22
CA ASP A 482 -19.26 -5.75 3.07
C ASP A 482 -20.49 -6.54 3.52
N LEU A 483 -20.39 -7.25 4.64
CA LEU A 483 -21.45 -8.12 5.13
C LEU A 483 -22.54 -7.40 5.93
N TYR A 484 -22.19 -6.42 6.76
CA TYR A 484 -23.09 -5.95 7.83
C TYR A 484 -23.37 -4.46 7.83
N TYR A 485 -22.66 -3.65 7.05
CA TYR A 485 -22.86 -2.20 7.09
C TYR A 485 -24.26 -1.83 6.58
N ASP A 486 -25.00 -1.03 7.35
CA ASP A 486 -26.36 -0.57 6.98
C ASP A 486 -26.61 0.84 7.50
N LEU A 487 -25.90 1.82 6.97
CA LEU A 487 -26.03 3.22 7.37
C LEU A 487 -25.84 4.18 6.18
N GLY A 488 -26.52 5.32 6.26
CA GLY A 488 -26.22 6.47 5.39
C GLY A 488 -26.48 6.25 3.89
N GLY A 489 -27.28 5.25 3.51
CA GLY A 489 -27.54 4.91 2.12
C GLY A 489 -26.51 3.96 1.52
N ALA A 490 -25.83 3.18 2.36
CA ALA A 490 -24.98 2.05 1.98
C ALA A 490 -25.44 0.80 2.74
N ILE A 491 -25.72 -0.30 2.05
CA ILE A 491 -26.26 -1.55 2.60
C ILE A 491 -25.36 -2.71 2.22
N GLY A 492 -24.77 -3.38 3.22
CA GLY A 492 -24.02 -4.64 3.09
C GLY A 492 -24.96 -5.83 2.82
N SER A 493 -24.38 -6.98 2.55
CA SER A 493 -25.16 -8.20 2.31
C SER A 493 -24.49 -9.43 2.92
N ASP A 494 -25.19 -10.13 3.79
CA ASP A 494 -24.72 -11.37 4.40
C ASP A 494 -24.74 -12.58 3.44
N SER A 495 -25.38 -12.41 2.27
CA SER A 495 -25.44 -13.41 1.20
C SER A 495 -24.23 -13.36 0.24
N LEU A 496 -23.28 -12.44 0.45
CA LEU A 496 -22.09 -12.32 -0.37
C LEU A 496 -21.25 -13.60 -0.39
N GLN A 497 -20.75 -13.92 -1.57
CA GLN A 497 -19.86 -15.04 -1.81
C GLN A 497 -18.43 -14.57 -1.93
N SER A 498 -17.47 -15.48 -1.74
CA SER A 498 -16.07 -15.20 -1.97
C SER A 498 -15.79 -14.83 -3.43
N GLU A 499 -14.89 -13.89 -3.62
CA GLU A 499 -14.33 -13.53 -4.92
C GLU A 499 -13.24 -14.51 -5.33
N TYR A 500 -13.14 -14.77 -6.62
CA TYR A 500 -12.05 -15.55 -7.20
C TYR A 500 -11.39 -14.81 -8.36
N ALA A 501 -10.07 -14.97 -8.49
CA ALA A 501 -9.33 -14.54 -9.68
C ALA A 501 -8.55 -15.71 -10.28
N ASN A 502 -8.75 -15.95 -11.57
CA ASN A 502 -7.82 -16.72 -12.40
C ASN A 502 -6.92 -15.70 -13.12
N GLN A 503 -5.61 -15.86 -13.01
CA GLN A 503 -4.69 -14.88 -13.54
C GLN A 503 -3.48 -15.53 -14.17
N ALA A 504 -2.92 -14.84 -15.16
CA ALA A 504 -1.71 -15.23 -15.84
C ALA A 504 -0.88 -13.99 -16.17
N GLU A 505 0.43 -14.14 -16.11
CA GLU A 505 1.34 -13.14 -16.64
C GLU A 505 2.49 -13.81 -17.39
N ALA A 506 3.06 -13.10 -18.34
CA ALA A 506 4.30 -13.44 -19.01
C ALA A 506 5.17 -12.21 -19.14
N GLY A 507 6.48 -12.38 -19.00
CA GLY A 507 7.41 -11.26 -19.06
C GLY A 507 8.78 -11.64 -19.57
N PHE A 508 9.48 -10.58 -19.93
CA PHE A 508 10.89 -10.61 -20.28
C PHE A 508 11.64 -9.69 -19.32
N ARG A 509 12.77 -10.18 -18.78
CA ARG A 509 13.64 -9.42 -17.91
C ARG A 509 15.07 -9.51 -18.43
N MET A 510 15.70 -8.35 -18.57
CA MET A 510 17.11 -8.22 -18.93
C MET A 510 17.86 -7.56 -17.78
N VAL A 511 18.96 -8.17 -17.38
CA VAL A 511 19.85 -7.68 -16.33
C VAL A 511 21.23 -7.48 -16.93
N MET A 512 21.71 -6.26 -16.91
CA MET A 512 23.02 -5.89 -17.42
C MET A 512 23.82 -5.21 -16.32
N ARG A 513 25.14 -5.37 -16.39
CA ARG A 513 26.09 -4.63 -15.56
C ARG A 513 26.90 -3.72 -16.48
N PRO A 514 26.44 -2.48 -16.74
CA PRO A 514 27.18 -1.53 -17.58
C PRO A 514 28.58 -1.26 -17.08
N THR A 515 28.75 -1.31 -15.73
CA THR A 515 30.06 -1.29 -15.05
C THR A 515 30.02 -2.27 -13.88
N ASP A 516 31.18 -2.61 -13.30
CA ASP A 516 31.24 -3.46 -12.09
C ASP A 516 30.54 -2.85 -10.89
N ALA A 517 30.27 -1.54 -10.91
CA ALA A 517 29.63 -0.78 -9.85
C ALA A 517 28.17 -0.38 -10.20
N SER A 518 27.56 -0.96 -11.24
CA SER A 518 26.21 -0.57 -11.65
C SER A 518 25.41 -1.74 -12.20
N ASN A 519 24.08 -1.68 -11.98
CA ASN A 519 23.09 -2.62 -12.51
C ASN A 519 22.04 -1.88 -13.33
N LEU A 520 21.63 -2.48 -14.44
CA LEU A 520 20.52 -2.04 -15.27
C LEU A 520 19.55 -3.20 -15.46
N ILE A 521 18.32 -3.03 -15.02
CA ILE A 521 17.23 -4.01 -15.18
C ILE A 521 16.20 -3.41 -16.13
N VAL A 522 15.86 -4.16 -17.17
CA VAL A 522 14.73 -3.84 -18.06
C VAL A 522 13.73 -4.97 -17.96
N GLU A 523 12.50 -4.66 -17.58
CA GLU A 523 11.43 -5.63 -17.46
C GLU A 523 10.21 -5.17 -18.27
N ALA A 524 9.64 -6.08 -19.05
CA ALA A 524 8.36 -5.91 -19.73
C ALA A 524 7.46 -7.08 -19.40
N THR A 525 6.22 -6.80 -18.99
CA THR A 525 5.22 -7.81 -18.64
C THR A 525 3.90 -7.58 -19.33
N ARG A 526 3.21 -8.66 -19.63
CA ARG A 526 1.80 -8.69 -20.02
C ARG A 526 1.06 -9.52 -18.98
N PHE A 527 -0.08 -9.03 -18.51
CA PHE A 527 -0.92 -9.72 -17.54
C PHE A 527 -2.37 -9.80 -17.98
N TYR A 528 -3.05 -10.82 -17.49
CA TYR A 528 -4.47 -11.06 -17.64
C TYR A 528 -5.04 -11.56 -16.31
N ARG A 529 -6.21 -11.07 -15.93
CA ARG A 529 -6.95 -11.51 -14.74
C ARG A 529 -8.44 -11.54 -15.02
N GLN A 530 -9.06 -12.69 -14.80
CA GLN A 530 -10.48 -12.91 -14.82
C GLN A 530 -10.96 -13.01 -13.37
N GLY A 531 -11.71 -12.00 -12.94
CA GLY A 531 -12.34 -11.95 -11.63
C GLY A 531 -13.78 -12.45 -11.70
N THR A 532 -14.16 -13.32 -10.79
CA THR A 532 -15.53 -13.84 -10.66
C THR A 532 -16.08 -13.57 -9.26
N ASN A 533 -17.37 -13.26 -9.17
CA ASN A 533 -18.05 -12.84 -7.93
C ASN A 533 -17.37 -11.62 -7.27
N LEU A 534 -16.84 -10.69 -8.05
CA LEU A 534 -16.19 -9.51 -7.51
C LEU A 534 -17.16 -8.70 -6.64
N ILE A 535 -16.77 -8.39 -5.41
CA ILE A 535 -17.57 -7.61 -4.50
C ILE A 535 -17.37 -6.13 -4.78
N ASP A 536 -18.47 -5.44 -5.03
CA ASP A 536 -18.48 -3.99 -5.20
C ASP A 536 -19.69 -3.38 -4.53
N TRP A 537 -19.57 -2.14 -4.15
CA TRP A 537 -20.69 -1.30 -3.73
C TRP A 537 -21.27 -0.64 -4.97
N ILE A 538 -22.43 -1.12 -5.41
CA ILE A 538 -23.08 -0.67 -6.63
C ILE A 538 -24.36 0.10 -6.30
N ARG A 539 -24.64 1.09 -7.14
CA ARG A 539 -25.89 1.84 -7.10
C ARG A 539 -26.61 1.71 -8.43
N TYR A 540 -27.76 1.08 -8.42
CA TYR A 540 -28.59 0.95 -9.59
C TYR A 540 -29.14 2.30 -10.05
N ASP A 541 -29.37 2.43 -11.34
CA ASP A 541 -29.94 3.64 -11.92
C ASP A 541 -31.30 3.95 -11.28
N GLY A 542 -31.45 5.17 -10.76
CA GLY A 542 -32.66 5.60 -10.03
C GLY A 542 -32.69 5.26 -8.54
N SER A 543 -31.72 4.48 -8.03
CA SER A 543 -31.54 4.26 -6.58
C SER A 543 -30.71 5.37 -5.94
N ALA A 544 -31.01 5.68 -4.68
CA ALA A 544 -30.18 6.56 -3.84
C ALA A 544 -29.20 5.75 -2.97
N VAL A 545 -29.30 4.41 -2.98
CA VAL A 545 -28.62 3.50 -2.08
C VAL A 545 -27.52 2.73 -2.82
N PHE A 546 -26.34 2.62 -2.23
CA PHE A 546 -25.32 1.68 -2.63
C PHE A 546 -25.53 0.34 -1.92
N GLU A 547 -25.45 -0.74 -2.65
CA GLU A 547 -25.60 -2.11 -2.13
C GLU A 547 -24.32 -2.90 -2.39
N ALA A 548 -23.84 -3.64 -1.38
CA ALA A 548 -22.75 -4.58 -1.56
C ALA A 548 -23.24 -5.79 -2.34
N ALA A 549 -22.67 -6.05 -3.51
CA ALA A 549 -23.11 -7.12 -4.41
C ALA A 549 -21.94 -7.84 -5.06
N ASN A 550 -22.12 -9.12 -5.38
CA ASN A 550 -21.19 -9.85 -6.23
C ASN A 550 -21.45 -9.56 -7.71
N LEU A 551 -20.46 -8.99 -8.40
CA LEU A 551 -20.44 -8.85 -9.84
C LEU A 551 -20.00 -10.18 -10.49
N SER A 552 -20.70 -10.62 -11.53
CA SER A 552 -20.54 -11.97 -12.07
C SER A 552 -19.13 -12.24 -12.60
N GLU A 553 -18.63 -11.40 -13.50
CA GLU A 553 -17.32 -11.57 -14.12
C GLU A 553 -16.79 -10.24 -14.67
N ILE A 554 -15.50 -9.98 -14.46
CA ILE A 554 -14.78 -8.86 -15.06
C ILE A 554 -13.39 -9.33 -15.48
N GLU A 555 -13.00 -9.00 -16.70
CA GLU A 555 -11.67 -9.29 -17.24
C GLU A 555 -10.81 -8.03 -17.23
N PHE A 556 -9.63 -8.13 -16.63
CA PHE A 556 -8.59 -7.11 -16.64
C PHE A 556 -7.41 -7.59 -17.48
N GLN A 557 -6.88 -6.72 -18.31
CA GLN A 557 -5.70 -7.00 -19.10
C GLN A 557 -4.81 -5.76 -19.18
N GLY A 558 -3.51 -5.98 -19.18
CA GLY A 558 -2.59 -4.85 -19.22
C GLY A 558 -1.14 -5.25 -19.35
N GLY A 559 -0.26 -4.30 -19.21
CA GLY A 559 1.17 -4.55 -19.23
C GLY A 559 1.94 -3.46 -18.52
N ASP A 560 3.15 -3.80 -18.10
CA ASP A 560 4.13 -2.89 -17.49
C ASP A 560 5.43 -2.93 -18.29
N LEU A 561 6.08 -1.78 -18.37
CA LEU A 561 7.47 -1.63 -18.81
C LEU A 561 8.22 -0.89 -17.70
N THR A 562 9.34 -1.43 -17.25
CA THR A 562 10.19 -0.81 -16.23
C THR A 562 11.64 -0.82 -16.67
N VAL A 563 12.31 0.29 -16.51
CA VAL A 563 13.78 0.42 -16.63
C VAL A 563 14.29 0.93 -15.29
N GLN A 564 15.14 0.13 -14.65
CA GLN A 564 15.73 0.48 -13.35
C GLN A 564 17.25 0.43 -13.47
N TYR A 565 17.89 1.52 -13.09
CA TYR A 565 19.34 1.66 -13.00
C TYR A 565 19.74 1.95 -11.57
N THR A 566 20.77 1.27 -11.07
CA THR A 566 21.39 1.53 -9.77
C THR A 566 22.89 1.51 -9.91
N ALA A 567 23.58 2.41 -9.22
CA ALA A 567 25.04 2.46 -9.21
C ALA A 567 25.55 2.83 -7.82
N ALA A 568 26.76 2.37 -7.48
CA ALA A 568 27.45 2.82 -6.28
C ALA A 568 27.74 4.32 -6.36
N GLN A 569 27.88 4.99 -5.22
CA GLN A 569 28.26 6.39 -5.15
C GLN A 569 29.69 6.59 -5.72
N ALA A 570 29.95 7.73 -6.33
CA ALA A 570 31.24 8.08 -6.93
C ALA A 570 31.68 9.48 -6.51
N ASP A 571 32.97 9.78 -6.77
CA ASP A 571 33.54 11.09 -6.48
C ASP A 571 32.99 12.22 -7.37
N ALA A 572 32.44 11.90 -8.54
CA ALA A 572 31.81 12.86 -9.44
C ALA A 572 30.29 12.73 -9.40
N PRO A 573 29.51 13.80 -9.58
CA PRO A 573 28.06 13.74 -9.67
C PRO A 573 27.60 12.80 -10.77
N ARG A 574 26.77 11.82 -10.44
CA ARG A 574 26.16 10.88 -11.39
C ARG A 574 24.79 10.40 -10.92
N ILE A 575 24.07 9.80 -11.82
CA ILE A 575 22.84 9.06 -11.47
C ILE A 575 23.28 7.83 -10.66
N THR A 576 22.84 7.76 -9.41
CA THR A 576 23.02 6.59 -8.52
C THR A 576 21.82 5.68 -8.53
N MET A 577 20.63 6.23 -8.81
CA MET A 577 19.40 5.49 -8.99
C MET A 577 18.51 6.16 -10.04
N ALA A 578 17.93 5.37 -10.93
CA ALA A 578 16.85 5.79 -11.79
C ALA A 578 15.85 4.64 -11.97
N ARG A 579 14.55 4.91 -11.82
CA ARG A 579 13.49 4.02 -12.24
C ARG A 579 12.51 4.82 -13.09
N VAL A 580 12.26 4.33 -14.30
CA VAL A 580 11.25 4.88 -15.21
C VAL A 580 10.34 3.74 -15.61
N SER A 581 9.05 3.95 -15.53
CA SER A 581 8.06 2.91 -15.80
C SER A 581 6.83 3.43 -16.53
N ALA A 582 6.18 2.52 -17.22
CA ALA A 582 4.89 2.72 -17.86
C ALA A 582 3.98 1.52 -17.56
N THR A 583 2.76 1.79 -17.15
CA THR A 583 1.70 0.80 -16.98
C THR A 583 0.51 1.20 -17.84
N TRP A 584 -0.08 0.23 -18.50
CA TRP A 584 -1.37 0.42 -19.19
C TRP A 584 -2.27 -0.76 -18.87
N MET A 585 -3.57 -0.47 -18.73
CA MET A 585 -4.56 -1.46 -18.36
C MET A 585 -5.92 -1.11 -18.92
N ASP A 586 -6.69 -2.13 -19.22
CA ASP A 586 -8.10 -2.03 -19.60
C ASP A 586 -8.90 -3.13 -18.92
N ALA A 587 -10.21 -2.91 -18.79
CA ALA A 587 -11.14 -3.88 -18.26
C ALA A 587 -12.36 -3.97 -19.17
N ASP A 588 -12.82 -5.18 -19.43
CA ASP A 588 -14.09 -5.37 -20.12
C ASP A 588 -15.23 -4.92 -19.21
N ARG A 589 -16.02 -3.96 -19.71
CA ARG A 589 -17.10 -3.38 -18.92
C ARG A 589 -18.28 -4.34 -18.86
N VAL A 590 -18.67 -4.70 -17.65
CA VAL A 590 -20.00 -5.25 -17.40
C VAL A 590 -21.02 -4.16 -17.73
N SER A 591 -22.06 -4.54 -18.44
CA SER A 591 -23.07 -3.66 -19.03
C SER A 591 -23.79 -2.76 -18.03
N ALA A 592 -24.22 -1.63 -18.55
CA ALA A 592 -25.17 -0.63 -18.15
C ALA A 592 -26.23 -0.97 -17.07
N GLY A 593 -26.52 0.01 -16.23
CA GLY A 593 -27.63 -0.02 -15.26
C GLY A 593 -27.22 0.18 -13.83
N PHE A 594 -25.93 0.36 -13.54
CA PHE A 594 -25.44 0.70 -12.20
C PHE A 594 -24.14 1.51 -12.23
N THR A 595 -23.88 2.20 -11.12
CA THR A 595 -22.60 2.87 -10.82
C THR A 595 -21.79 1.98 -9.90
N SER A 596 -20.56 1.63 -10.30
CA SER A 596 -19.56 0.92 -9.48
C SER A 596 -18.83 1.92 -8.60
N ASN A 597 -18.60 1.57 -7.35
CA ASN A 597 -17.88 2.45 -6.43
C ASN A 597 -16.37 2.18 -6.41
N TYR A 598 -15.94 0.91 -6.52
CA TYR A 598 -14.54 0.53 -6.36
C TYR A 598 -13.95 -0.23 -7.55
N VAL A 599 -14.62 -1.27 -8.03
CA VAL A 599 -14.03 -2.24 -8.97
C VAL A 599 -13.73 -1.63 -10.34
N LEU A 600 -14.52 -0.66 -10.79
CA LEU A 600 -14.31 0.00 -12.08
C LEU A 600 -13.57 1.35 -11.98
N ASP A 601 -13.13 1.73 -10.77
CA ASP A 601 -12.29 2.91 -10.56
C ASP A 601 -10.82 2.51 -10.47
N PHE A 602 -10.11 2.46 -11.59
CA PHE A 602 -8.72 2.07 -11.69
C PHE A 602 -7.91 2.97 -12.61
N VAL A 603 -6.59 3.01 -12.41
CA VAL A 603 -5.67 3.73 -13.29
C VAL A 603 -5.50 2.97 -14.60
N ARG A 604 -5.88 3.60 -15.73
CA ARG A 604 -5.75 3.04 -17.10
C ARG A 604 -4.33 3.13 -17.63
N THR A 605 -3.71 4.28 -17.39
CA THR A 605 -2.36 4.54 -17.86
C THR A 605 -1.59 5.29 -16.79
N LYS A 606 -0.40 4.84 -16.48
CA LYS A 606 0.49 5.47 -15.51
C LYS A 606 1.92 5.50 -16.03
N TYR A 607 2.60 6.62 -15.86
CA TYR A 607 4.01 6.80 -16.15
C TYR A 607 4.67 7.35 -14.90
N ASP A 608 5.70 6.67 -14.40
CA ASP A 608 6.42 7.08 -13.21
C ASP A 608 7.91 7.26 -13.52
N ALA A 609 8.52 8.21 -12.83
CA ALA A 609 9.95 8.42 -12.86
C ALA A 609 10.48 8.79 -11.47
N VAL A 610 11.53 8.11 -11.03
CA VAL A 610 12.31 8.47 -9.83
C VAL A 610 13.77 8.49 -10.24
N ILE A 611 14.45 9.61 -10.07
CA ILE A 611 15.85 9.79 -10.48
C ILE A 611 16.61 10.43 -9.33
N ARG A 612 17.70 9.81 -8.91
CA ARG A 612 18.60 10.31 -7.86
C ARG A 612 20.00 10.55 -8.41
N LEU A 613 20.52 11.73 -8.14
CA LEU A 613 21.88 12.15 -8.47
C LEU A 613 22.67 12.36 -7.18
N GLU A 614 23.84 11.78 -7.10
CA GLU A 614 24.78 11.87 -5.98
C GLU A 614 26.23 11.85 -6.49
N GLY A 615 27.16 12.29 -5.65
CA GLY A 615 28.60 12.07 -5.85
C GLY A 615 29.44 13.34 -5.73
N GLY A 616 30.67 13.19 -5.20
CA GLY A 616 31.69 14.24 -5.06
C GLY A 616 31.35 15.42 -4.16
N SER A 617 30.15 15.44 -3.63
CA SER A 617 29.56 16.51 -2.81
C SER A 617 28.69 15.88 -1.72
N PRO A 618 28.51 16.52 -0.57
CA PRO A 618 27.54 16.09 0.42
C PRO A 618 26.07 16.19 -0.07
N LEU A 619 25.86 16.70 -1.28
CA LEU A 619 24.56 16.96 -1.87
C LEU A 619 24.02 15.74 -2.64
N ALA A 620 22.74 15.44 -2.44
CA ALA A 620 21.99 14.56 -3.31
C ALA A 620 20.71 15.28 -3.79
N LEU A 621 20.32 15.00 -5.05
CA LEU A 621 19.07 15.49 -5.64
C LEU A 621 18.23 14.28 -6.07
N THR A 622 17.01 14.20 -5.60
CA THR A 622 16.02 13.22 -6.06
C THR A 622 14.87 13.95 -6.75
N VAL A 623 14.51 13.54 -7.95
CA VAL A 623 13.34 14.03 -8.69
C VAL A 623 12.35 12.86 -8.81
N ARG A 624 11.08 13.11 -8.52
CA ARG A 624 9.99 12.15 -8.63
C ARG A 624 8.88 12.74 -9.51
N GLY A 625 8.26 11.91 -10.32
CA GLY A 625 7.11 12.32 -11.13
C GLY A 625 6.19 11.16 -11.44
N SER A 626 4.91 11.42 -11.42
CA SER A 626 3.84 10.50 -11.84
C SER A 626 2.89 11.21 -12.79
N MET A 627 2.48 10.51 -13.83
CA MET A 627 1.47 10.97 -14.79
C MET A 627 0.46 9.84 -14.96
N GLN A 628 -0.82 10.07 -14.66
CA GLN A 628 -1.81 9.01 -14.67
C GLN A 628 -3.15 9.44 -15.29
N GLU A 629 -3.77 8.50 -15.99
CA GLU A 629 -5.14 8.58 -16.49
C GLU A 629 -5.97 7.47 -15.84
N ARG A 630 -7.14 7.83 -15.29
CA ARG A 630 -8.01 6.92 -14.54
C ARG A 630 -9.26 6.56 -15.35
N ASN A 631 -9.77 5.33 -15.15
CA ASN A 631 -11.05 4.87 -15.68
C ASN A 631 -12.10 5.00 -14.56
N GLY A 632 -12.73 6.11 -14.41
CA GLY A 632 -13.75 6.27 -13.37
C GLY A 632 -14.39 7.64 -13.41
N VAL A 633 -15.45 7.78 -12.63
CA VAL A 633 -16.19 9.05 -12.48
C VAL A 633 -15.54 9.94 -11.40
N ALA A 634 -14.59 9.41 -10.66
CA ALA A 634 -14.08 10.02 -9.44
C ALA A 634 -13.21 11.27 -9.67
N MET A 635 -12.65 11.48 -10.86
CA MET A 635 -11.93 12.71 -11.17
C MET A 635 -12.91 13.80 -11.65
N GLN A 636 -13.54 14.46 -10.70
CA GLN A 636 -14.47 15.57 -10.96
C GLN A 636 -13.78 16.92 -11.18
N TRP A 637 -12.50 16.92 -11.56
CA TRP A 637 -11.83 18.18 -11.88
C TRP A 637 -11.92 18.44 -13.38
N GLU A 638 -12.47 19.59 -13.68
CA GLU A 638 -12.73 20.09 -15.01
C GLU A 638 -11.56 19.81 -15.96
N ASP A 639 -11.83 19.06 -17.03
CA ASP A 639 -11.01 18.89 -18.24
C ASP A 639 -9.65 18.15 -18.16
N ALA A 640 -9.12 17.77 -17.01
CA ALA A 640 -7.82 17.11 -16.94
C ALA A 640 -7.94 15.57 -16.97
N LYS A 641 -7.93 14.98 -18.17
CA LYS A 641 -7.84 13.52 -18.32
C LYS A 641 -6.52 12.91 -17.80
N LEU A 642 -5.52 13.72 -17.58
CA LEU A 642 -4.18 13.31 -17.18
C LEU A 642 -3.73 14.09 -15.95
N LEU A 643 -3.70 13.43 -14.81
CA LEU A 643 -3.09 13.97 -13.58
C LEU A 643 -1.56 13.91 -13.69
N GLN A 644 -0.88 14.99 -13.33
CA GLN A 644 0.58 15.08 -13.35
C GLN A 644 1.07 15.62 -12.01
N LEU A 645 1.81 14.79 -11.28
CA LEU A 645 2.39 15.15 -9.99
C LEU A 645 3.90 15.06 -10.08
N TRP A 646 4.60 16.13 -9.72
CA TRP A 646 6.05 16.21 -9.72
C TRP A 646 6.56 16.74 -8.40
N GLY A 647 7.68 16.19 -7.95
CA GLY A 647 8.35 16.62 -6.73
C GLY A 647 9.86 16.50 -6.87
N ALA A 648 10.56 17.18 -6.00
CA ALA A 648 12.01 17.13 -5.90
C ALA A 648 12.46 17.19 -4.44
N GLU A 649 13.59 16.59 -4.14
CA GLU A 649 14.21 16.62 -2.83
C GLU A 649 15.71 16.89 -2.99
N VAL A 650 16.20 17.86 -2.24
CA VAL A 650 17.63 18.10 -2.08
C VAL A 650 18.01 17.71 -0.66
N SER A 651 19.02 16.87 -0.50
CA SER A 651 19.56 16.50 0.79
C SER A 651 21.06 16.78 0.89
N PHE A 652 21.50 17.04 2.12
CA PHE A 652 22.91 17.29 2.47
C PHE A 652 23.29 16.29 3.54
N ASN A 653 24.41 15.61 3.36
CA ASN A 653 24.95 14.71 4.35
C ASN A 653 26.28 15.27 4.89
N GLY A 654 26.47 15.17 6.19
CA GLY A 654 27.73 15.56 6.82
C GLY A 654 28.05 14.65 7.99
N ASN A 655 29.30 14.65 8.41
CA ASN A 655 29.76 13.94 9.60
C ASN A 655 30.89 14.70 10.29
N ASP A 656 31.15 14.39 11.54
CA ASP A 656 32.25 14.95 12.29
C ASP A 656 33.57 14.18 12.14
N GLY A 657 33.58 13.18 11.27
CA GLY A 657 34.70 12.29 11.04
C GLY A 657 34.89 11.22 12.13
N ALA A 658 34.06 11.18 13.16
CA ALA A 658 34.15 10.25 14.28
C ALA A 658 32.86 9.48 14.53
N ARG A 659 31.86 10.10 15.15
CA ARG A 659 30.65 9.41 15.66
C ARG A 659 29.34 10.04 15.26
N LEU A 660 29.33 11.30 14.88
CA LEU A 660 28.12 12.05 14.53
C LEU A 660 27.99 12.20 13.03
N ALA A 661 26.95 11.63 12.45
CA ALA A 661 26.50 11.97 11.11
C ALA A 661 25.22 12.81 11.19
N TRP A 662 25.01 13.67 10.21
CA TRP A 662 23.78 14.43 10.11
C TRP A 662 23.33 14.54 8.66
N ARG A 663 22.03 14.68 8.48
CA ARG A 663 21.40 14.90 7.18
C ARG A 663 20.37 16.02 7.28
N GLY A 664 20.50 17.02 6.43
CA GLY A 664 19.46 18.01 6.16
C GLY A 664 18.75 17.69 4.87
N SER A 665 17.45 17.95 4.77
CA SER A 665 16.68 17.76 3.54
C SER A 665 15.69 18.89 3.33
N VAL A 666 15.46 19.23 2.05
CA VAL A 666 14.35 20.09 1.62
C VAL A 666 13.61 19.33 0.52
N ARG A 667 12.35 19.04 0.76
CA ARG A 667 11.47 18.32 -0.18
C ARG A 667 10.34 19.21 -0.64
N LEU A 668 10.08 19.19 -1.94
CA LEU A 668 8.97 19.85 -2.61
C LEU A 668 8.09 18.77 -3.22
N ASP A 669 6.84 18.69 -2.81
CA ASP A 669 5.82 17.83 -3.38
C ASP A 669 4.80 18.66 -4.16
N ASN A 670 4.18 18.08 -5.19
CA ASN A 670 3.23 18.75 -6.08
C ASN A 670 3.75 20.12 -6.56
N ALA A 671 4.93 20.12 -7.19
CA ALA A 671 5.68 21.33 -7.55
C ALA A 671 4.88 22.30 -8.43
N PHE A 672 3.94 21.81 -9.23
CA PHE A 672 3.09 22.59 -10.14
C PHE A 672 1.78 23.06 -9.50
N ASP A 673 1.56 22.78 -8.21
CA ASP A 673 0.38 23.19 -7.46
C ASP A 673 -0.93 22.69 -8.09
N VAL A 674 -0.94 21.46 -8.54
CA VAL A 674 -2.10 20.83 -9.18
C VAL A 674 -3.16 20.58 -8.12
N GLN A 675 -4.38 21.02 -8.36
CA GLN A 675 -5.54 20.66 -7.54
C GLN A 675 -6.10 19.32 -8.02
N TYR A 676 -6.23 18.36 -7.13
CA TYR A 676 -6.70 17.02 -7.45
C TYR A 676 -7.35 16.33 -6.25
N ALA A 677 -8.07 15.28 -6.53
CA ALA A 677 -8.60 14.34 -5.55
C ALA A 677 -8.29 12.92 -6.05
N ASP A 678 -7.79 12.07 -5.17
CA ASP A 678 -7.58 10.66 -5.48
C ASP A 678 -8.90 9.89 -5.39
N ARG A 679 -9.77 10.31 -4.47
CA ARG A 679 -11.03 9.64 -4.21
C ARG A 679 -12.16 10.64 -3.95
N GLY A 680 -13.25 10.54 -4.71
CA GLY A 680 -14.46 11.33 -4.51
C GLY A 680 -14.20 12.84 -4.47
N SER A 681 -14.64 13.49 -3.40
CA SER A 681 -14.47 14.94 -3.15
C SER A 681 -13.35 15.26 -2.16
N VAL A 682 -12.47 14.31 -1.85
CA VAL A 682 -11.37 14.49 -0.90
C VAL A 682 -10.21 15.19 -1.60
N LEU A 683 -10.15 16.51 -1.44
CA LEU A 683 -9.05 17.32 -1.95
C LEU A 683 -7.72 16.87 -1.39
N GLN A 684 -6.74 16.71 -2.26
CA GLN A 684 -5.36 16.47 -1.89
C GLN A 684 -4.59 17.80 -1.78
N PRO A 685 -3.51 17.85 -0.99
CA PRO A 685 -2.73 19.07 -0.84
C PRO A 685 -2.20 19.58 -2.18
N GLY A 686 -2.23 20.91 -2.34
CA GLY A 686 -1.48 21.60 -3.37
C GLY A 686 0.03 21.46 -3.15
N ARG A 687 0.80 22.47 -3.55
CA ARG A 687 2.25 22.47 -3.36
C ARG A 687 2.63 22.42 -1.87
N MET A 688 3.50 21.46 -1.52
CA MET A 688 4.02 21.32 -0.15
C MET A 688 5.54 21.43 -0.13
N VAL A 689 6.07 22.08 0.91
CA VAL A 689 7.49 22.09 1.22
C VAL A 689 7.71 21.49 2.60
N ARG A 690 8.68 20.58 2.72
CA ARG A 690 9.10 19.99 3.99
C ARG A 690 10.61 20.19 4.18
N PHE A 691 11.02 20.49 5.42
CA PHE A 691 12.39 20.58 5.86
C PHE A 691 12.64 19.49 6.89
N GLY A 692 13.67 18.70 6.71
CA GLY A 692 14.05 17.62 7.62
C GLY A 692 15.48 17.82 8.12
N LEU A 693 15.71 17.42 9.37
CA LEU A 693 17.03 17.34 9.97
C LEU A 693 17.12 16.05 10.78
N THR A 694 18.08 15.22 10.43
CA THR A 694 18.37 13.97 11.10
C THR A 694 19.79 13.99 11.64
N PHE A 695 19.93 13.60 12.90
CA PHE A 695 21.22 13.33 13.53
C PHE A 695 21.33 11.84 13.82
N GLU A 696 22.47 11.27 13.49
CA GLU A 696 22.81 9.88 13.77
C GLU A 696 24.11 9.83 14.54
N TRP A 697 24.05 9.24 15.71
CA TRP A 697 25.22 8.98 16.53
C TRP A 697 25.50 7.47 16.57
N THR A 698 26.74 7.09 16.30
CA THR A 698 27.21 5.70 16.28
C THR A 698 28.35 5.53 17.28
N GLU A 699 28.30 4.44 18.07
CA GLU A 699 29.31 4.13 19.10
C GLU A 699 30.63 3.63 18.50
#